data_25b6051b60f9c590a44ef6e35e4dc3b2
#
_entry.id   25b6051b60f9c590a44ef6e35e4dc3b2
#
_cell.length_a   1.000
_cell.length_b   1.000
_cell.length_c   1.000
_cell.angle_alpha   90.00
_cell.angle_beta   90.00
_cell.angle_gamma   90.00
#
_symmetry.space_group_name_H-M   'P 1'
#
loop_
_entity.id
_entity.type
_entity.pdbx_description
1 polymer ?
#
loop_
_entity_poly.entity_id
_entity_poly.type
_entity_poly.pdbx_seq_one_letter_code
_entity_poly.pdbx_strand_id
1 'polypeptide(L)'
;MIKLSDGGAYLINGVDIVEDSASAVNEVAAKTGCSVTKEEAAKNTIAYGILENHNTSGNMEKLKIKFDKMTSHDITFVGIIQTARASGLEKFPIPYVLTNCHNSLCAVGGTINEDDHMFGLTCAKKYGGIYVPPHQAVIHQFAREMLAEGGKMILGSDSHTRYGALGTMAMGEGGPELVKQLLNKTYDINRPGVVAIYMTGEPAKGVGPQDVALAIIGAVFGNGYVKNKVMEFVGPGVSSXXXXXFRIGVDVMTTETTCLSSIWRTDDKVKEFYDIHGRSESYKELNPGDVAYYDGVVYVDLSTIKPMIAMPFHPSNTYTIEELNANLEDILHDVEKKALVSLDGQVEYKLTDKIKNGKLYVDQGIIAGCAGGGFENICAAADILKGKSIGADEFTLSVYPASTPIYVELARNGRLADLMETGAIVKTAFCGPCFGAGDTPANNAFSIRHSTRNFPNREGSKLQNGQISSVALMDARSIAATAANKGYLTAATDMDVEFTGPAYHFDSSIYANRVFDSKGVADPEQEIQFGPNIKDWPEMVALPENLIIKVVSEIHDPVTTTDELIPSGETSSFRSNPLGLAEFALSRKDPAYVGRAKEVQKAEKAREAGQCMGEALPELRDIMHKIKETYDVHKSNVGVGSTIFAVKPGDGSAREQAASCQKVLGGWANIANEYATKRYRSNLINWGMLPFIIDKGELPFENGDYIFIPEIQDAIKNKVSTIKAFVVNKDMKEFELKLDELTDDERQIILDGCLINYYRENK
;
A
#
# COMPACT_ATOMS: atom_id res chain seq x y z
N MET A 1 -9.84 -19.46 -14.78
CA MET A 1 -10.34 -18.99 -13.50
C MET A 1 -10.85 -17.55 -13.57
N ILE A 2 -10.09 -16.67 -14.18
CA ILE A 2 -10.41 -15.24 -14.28
C ILE A 2 -10.45 -14.85 -15.76
N LYS A 3 -11.49 -14.12 -16.14
CA LYS A 3 -11.65 -13.63 -17.49
C LYS A 3 -11.89 -12.11 -17.44
N LEU A 4 -11.32 -11.37 -18.38
CA LEU A 4 -11.47 -9.92 -18.47
C LEU A 4 -12.24 -9.54 -19.72
N SER A 5 -13.16 -8.58 -19.61
CA SER A 5 -13.83 -8.04 -20.78
C SER A 5 -12.89 -7.11 -21.56
N ASP A 6 -13.14 -6.97 -22.86
CA ASP A 6 -12.34 -6.07 -23.69
C ASP A 6 -12.70 -4.61 -23.47
N GLY A 7 -13.95 -4.34 -23.16
CA GLY A 7 -14.44 -2.98 -22.92
C GLY A 7 -15.36 -2.95 -21.73
N GLY A 8 -16.17 -1.89 -21.64
CA GLY A 8 -17.13 -1.76 -20.57
C GLY A 8 -18.32 -2.69 -20.72
N ALA A 9 -19.23 -2.61 -19.74
CA ALA A 9 -20.40 -3.47 -19.74
C ALA A 9 -21.51 -2.89 -18.86
N TYR A 10 -22.72 -3.31 -19.16
CA TYR A 10 -23.91 -3.00 -18.37
C TYR A 10 -24.21 -4.17 -17.43
N LEU A 11 -24.57 -3.86 -16.20
CA LEU A 11 -25.03 -4.87 -15.23
C LEU A 11 -26.50 -4.60 -14.98
N ILE A 12 -27.33 -5.61 -15.22
CA ILE A 12 -28.79 -5.48 -15.11
C ILE A 12 -29.27 -6.20 -13.87
N ASN A 13 -29.90 -5.46 -12.97
CA ASN A 13 -30.48 -5.97 -11.73
C ASN A 13 -29.50 -6.79 -10.90
N GLY A 14 -28.21 -6.45 -11.02
CA GLY A 14 -27.16 -7.09 -10.24
C GLY A 14 -26.78 -8.50 -10.71
N VAL A 15 -27.36 -8.98 -11.81
CA VAL A 15 -27.23 -10.37 -12.21
C VAL A 15 -26.73 -10.56 -13.65
N ASP A 16 -27.28 -9.82 -14.60
CA ASP A 16 -26.96 -10.05 -16.02
C ASP A 16 -25.96 -9.03 -16.54
N ILE A 17 -24.94 -9.52 -17.25
CA ILE A 17 -23.94 -8.67 -17.88
C ILE A 17 -24.23 -8.57 -19.36
N VAL A 18 -24.23 -7.35 -19.90
CA VAL A 18 -24.27 -7.09 -21.34
C VAL A 18 -23.03 -6.28 -21.68
N GLU A 19 -22.06 -6.90 -22.37
CA GLU A 19 -20.83 -6.19 -22.71
C GLU A 19 -21.12 -5.13 -23.75
N ASP A 20 -20.38 -4.01 -23.66
CA ASP A 20 -20.60 -2.86 -24.55
C ASP A 20 -20.32 -3.23 -26.00
N SER A 21 -21.25 -2.81 -26.88
CA SER A 21 -21.16 -3.05 -28.30
C SER A 21 -22.14 -2.12 -28.98
N ALA A 22 -22.19 -2.16 -30.33
CA ALA A 22 -23.14 -1.34 -31.08
C ALA A 22 -24.60 -1.70 -30.75
N SER A 23 -24.85 -2.97 -30.34
CA SER A 23 -26.21 -3.43 -30.05
C SER A 23 -26.54 -3.46 -28.56
N ALA A 24 -25.60 -3.04 -27.69
CA ALA A 24 -25.76 -3.20 -26.23
C ALA A 24 -26.98 -2.43 -25.72
N VAL A 25 -27.17 -1.19 -26.17
CA VAL A 25 -28.28 -0.37 -25.67
C VAL A 25 -29.63 -1.04 -26.03
N ASN A 26 -29.76 -1.58 -27.22
CA ASN A 26 -30.97 -2.29 -27.60
C ASN A 26 -31.19 -3.57 -26.82
N GLU A 27 -30.10 -4.28 -26.54
CA GLU A 27 -30.17 -5.51 -25.74
C GLU A 27 -30.60 -5.22 -24.30
N VAL A 28 -30.09 -4.15 -23.74
CA VAL A 28 -30.48 -3.71 -22.38
C VAL A 28 -31.96 -3.34 -22.36
N ALA A 29 -32.40 -2.56 -23.39
CA ALA A 29 -33.80 -2.15 -23.48
C ALA A 29 -34.72 -3.37 -23.63
N ALA A 30 -34.31 -4.38 -24.41
CA ALA A 30 -35.10 -5.61 -24.56
C ALA A 30 -35.25 -6.36 -23.22
N LYS A 31 -34.19 -6.36 -22.39
CA LYS A 31 -34.20 -7.07 -21.11
C LYS A 31 -34.95 -6.30 -20.03
N THR A 32 -34.92 -4.98 -20.06
CA THR A 32 -35.44 -4.14 -18.97
C THR A 32 -36.73 -3.41 -19.29
N GLY A 33 -37.03 -3.23 -20.58
CA GLY A 33 -38.13 -2.40 -21.02
C GLY A 33 -37.83 -0.92 -20.96
N CYS A 34 -36.60 -0.54 -20.66
CA CYS A 34 -36.19 0.87 -20.55
C CYS A 34 -34.96 1.14 -21.36
N SER A 35 -34.90 2.35 -21.94
CA SER A 35 -33.71 2.79 -22.66
C SER A 35 -32.86 3.67 -21.70
N VAL A 36 -31.60 3.28 -21.48
CA VAL A 36 -30.70 3.96 -20.55
C VAL A 36 -29.41 4.27 -21.28
N THR A 37 -28.96 5.53 -21.21
CA THR A 37 -27.67 5.89 -21.80
C THR A 37 -26.53 5.39 -20.92
N LYS A 38 -25.36 5.26 -21.52
CA LYS A 38 -24.15 4.88 -20.79
C LYS A 38 -23.90 5.86 -19.62
N GLU A 39 -24.06 7.15 -19.89
CA GLU A 39 -23.83 8.19 -18.88
C GLU A 39 -24.79 8.06 -17.70
N GLU A 40 -26.06 7.77 -17.98
CA GLU A 40 -27.04 7.56 -16.93
C GLU A 40 -26.72 6.30 -16.11
N ALA A 41 -26.37 5.22 -16.79
CA ALA A 41 -26.07 3.95 -16.12
C ALA A 41 -24.79 4.04 -15.28
N ALA A 42 -23.82 4.85 -15.71
CA ALA A 42 -22.58 5.02 -14.95
C ALA A 42 -22.82 5.65 -13.59
N LYS A 43 -23.91 6.40 -13.42
CA LYS A 43 -24.27 7.00 -12.14
C LYS A 43 -24.87 5.98 -11.16
N ASN A 44 -25.17 4.78 -11.62
CA ASN A 44 -25.84 3.76 -10.83
C ASN A 44 -24.90 2.77 -10.16
N THR A 45 -23.57 2.97 -10.28
CA THR A 45 -22.64 2.14 -9.53
C THR A 45 -22.68 2.54 -8.04
N ILE A 46 -22.34 1.60 -7.17
CA ILE A 46 -22.23 1.91 -5.74
C ILE A 46 -21.16 2.98 -5.55
N ALA A 47 -20.04 2.84 -6.24
CA ALA A 47 -18.91 3.77 -6.12
C ALA A 47 -19.32 5.20 -6.47
N TYR A 48 -20.07 5.38 -7.57
CA TYR A 48 -20.49 6.72 -7.96
C TYR A 48 -21.31 7.39 -6.85
N GLY A 49 -22.27 6.65 -6.28
CA GLY A 49 -23.12 7.20 -5.23
C GLY A 49 -22.33 7.61 -3.98
N ILE A 50 -21.37 6.80 -3.57
CA ILE A 50 -20.56 7.12 -2.39
C ILE A 50 -19.69 8.34 -2.68
N LEU A 51 -19.05 8.38 -3.86
CA LEU A 51 -18.22 9.53 -4.23
C LEU A 51 -19.04 10.81 -4.32
N GLU A 52 -20.23 10.72 -4.91
CA GLU A 52 -21.12 11.90 -5.02
C GLU A 52 -21.48 12.45 -3.65
N ASN A 53 -21.77 11.57 -2.69
CA ASN A 53 -22.13 11.99 -1.34
C ASN A 53 -20.99 12.66 -0.58
N HIS A 54 -19.74 12.43 -1.00
CA HIS A 54 -18.57 12.96 -0.31
C HIS A 54 -17.86 14.06 -1.09
N ASN A 55 -18.30 14.32 -2.32
CA ASN A 55 -17.69 15.34 -3.16
C ASN A 55 -18.21 16.74 -2.81
N THR A 56 -17.29 17.67 -2.60
CA THR A 56 -17.65 19.06 -2.25
C THR A 56 -17.46 20.03 -3.42
N SER A 57 -16.98 19.54 -4.59
CA SER A 57 -16.69 20.45 -5.71
C SER A 57 -17.92 20.84 -6.52
N GLY A 58 -19.00 20.07 -6.43
CA GLY A 58 -20.15 20.25 -7.29
C GLY A 58 -19.91 19.77 -8.72
N ASN A 59 -18.79 19.13 -8.99
CA ASN A 59 -18.37 18.68 -10.32
C ASN A 59 -17.91 17.23 -10.21
N MET A 60 -18.66 16.31 -10.79
CA MET A 60 -18.34 14.88 -10.69
C MET A 60 -17.20 14.44 -11.60
N GLU A 61 -16.63 15.34 -12.40
CA GLU A 61 -15.42 15.02 -13.17
C GLU A 61 -14.15 15.36 -12.38
N LYS A 62 -14.23 16.35 -11.50
CA LYS A 62 -13.10 16.83 -10.68
C LYS A 62 -13.55 16.83 -9.22
N LEU A 63 -13.23 15.79 -8.51
CA LEU A 63 -13.74 15.58 -7.16
C LEU A 63 -12.87 16.27 -6.11
N LYS A 64 -13.53 16.77 -5.07
CA LYS A 64 -12.89 17.29 -3.86
C LYS A 64 -13.54 16.58 -2.68
N ILE A 65 -12.92 15.52 -2.23
CA ILE A 65 -13.51 14.57 -1.28
C ILE A 65 -13.17 14.95 0.16
N LYS A 66 -14.18 14.90 1.03
CA LYS A 66 -13.98 14.93 2.48
C LYS A 66 -14.35 13.57 3.06
N PHE A 67 -13.40 13.00 3.78
CA PHE A 67 -13.58 11.69 4.41
C PHE A 67 -14.33 11.82 5.72
N ASP A 68 -14.99 10.73 6.12
CA ASP A 68 -15.74 10.68 7.38
C ASP A 68 -14.86 10.37 8.57
N LYS A 69 -13.82 9.55 8.39
CA LYS A 69 -12.96 9.07 9.46
C LYS A 69 -11.57 8.81 8.91
N MET A 70 -10.59 8.72 9.82
CA MET A 70 -9.20 8.44 9.44
C MET A 70 -8.56 7.44 10.39
N THR A 71 -7.51 6.76 9.89
CA THR A 71 -6.76 5.79 10.70
C THR A 71 -5.30 5.78 10.28
N SER A 72 -4.40 5.64 11.26
CA SER A 72 -2.95 5.59 11.01
C SER A 72 -2.28 4.63 11.97
N HIS A 73 -1.09 4.18 11.61
CA HIS A 73 -0.32 3.32 12.49
C HIS A 73 0.96 4.01 12.97
N ASP A 74 1.68 3.33 13.85
CA ASP A 74 2.75 3.95 14.64
C ASP A 74 4.02 4.28 13.85
N ILE A 75 4.17 3.82 12.61
CA ILE A 75 5.30 4.31 11.82
C ILE A 75 4.91 5.48 10.90
N THR A 76 3.68 5.96 11.00
CA THR A 76 3.24 7.12 10.21
C THR A 76 2.64 8.24 11.04
N PHE A 77 1.95 7.94 12.16
CA PHE A 77 1.16 9.00 12.79
C PHE A 77 2.01 10.12 13.39
N VAL A 78 3.23 9.84 13.84
CA VAL A 78 4.05 10.92 14.41
C VAL A 78 4.34 11.96 13.34
N GLY A 79 4.81 11.53 12.17
CA GLY A 79 5.10 12.45 11.06
C GLY A 79 3.87 13.21 10.59
N ILE A 80 2.74 12.51 10.50
CA ILE A 80 1.48 13.15 10.08
C ILE A 80 1.10 14.25 11.06
N ILE A 81 1.11 13.95 12.36
CA ILE A 81 0.70 14.92 13.36
C ILE A 81 1.70 16.07 13.44
N GLN A 82 3.00 15.79 13.35
CA GLN A 82 4.00 16.86 13.36
C GLN A 82 3.82 17.79 12.17
N THR A 83 3.54 17.23 10.98
CA THR A 83 3.29 18.06 9.79
C THR A 83 2.03 18.89 9.98
N ALA A 84 0.95 18.30 10.51
CA ALA A 84 -0.29 19.03 10.73
C ALA A 84 -0.11 20.13 11.78
N ARG A 85 0.65 19.86 12.84
CA ARG A 85 0.93 20.86 13.88
C ARG A 85 1.72 22.03 13.28
N ALA A 86 2.72 21.75 12.48
CA ALA A 86 3.50 22.81 11.82
C ALA A 86 2.61 23.65 10.90
N SER A 87 1.50 23.09 10.44
CA SER A 87 0.58 23.72 9.49
C SER A 87 -0.64 24.34 10.17
N GLY A 88 -0.73 24.30 11.50
CA GLY A 88 -1.80 24.99 12.24
C GLY A 88 -2.90 24.12 12.81
N LEU A 89 -2.66 22.84 13.03
CA LEU A 89 -3.66 21.94 13.62
C LEU A 89 -4.12 22.42 15.00
N GLU A 90 -5.43 22.46 15.22
CA GLU A 90 -6.02 22.83 16.53
C GLU A 90 -6.70 21.65 17.19
N LYS A 91 -7.44 20.85 16.42
CA LYS A 91 -8.06 19.62 16.91
C LYS A 91 -8.35 18.73 15.70
N PHE A 92 -8.54 17.45 15.95
CA PHE A 92 -8.93 16.54 14.88
C PHE A 92 -10.39 16.84 14.50
N PRO A 93 -10.65 17.18 13.24
CA PRO A 93 -12.02 17.53 12.83
C PRO A 93 -12.95 16.35 12.65
N ILE A 94 -12.39 15.14 12.49
CA ILE A 94 -13.15 13.90 12.30
C ILE A 94 -12.49 12.83 13.16
N PRO A 95 -13.18 11.71 13.42
CA PRO A 95 -12.57 10.63 14.20
C PRO A 95 -11.27 10.16 13.57
N TYR A 96 -10.22 10.08 14.37
CA TYR A 96 -8.88 9.68 13.91
C TYR A 96 -8.32 8.66 14.90
N VAL A 97 -8.05 7.45 14.38
CA VAL A 97 -7.58 6.33 15.20
C VAL A 97 -6.08 6.14 14.99
N LEU A 98 -5.33 6.13 16.09
CA LEU A 98 -3.88 5.91 16.09
C LEU A 98 -3.63 4.52 16.66
N THR A 99 -3.22 3.58 15.80
CA THR A 99 -3.07 2.18 16.18
C THR A 99 -1.59 1.78 16.21
N ASN A 100 -1.14 1.18 17.30
CA ASN A 100 0.25 0.80 17.47
C ASN A 100 0.42 -0.67 17.16
N CYS A 101 0.78 -0.97 15.92
CA CYS A 101 0.86 -2.35 15.44
C CYS A 101 2.11 -2.66 14.61
N HIS A 102 2.91 -1.65 14.28
CA HIS A 102 4.14 -1.87 13.51
C HIS A 102 5.36 -1.92 14.42
N ASN A 103 5.44 -1.02 15.41
CA ASN A 103 6.52 -1.01 16.38
C ASN A 103 6.00 -1.43 17.75
N SER A 104 5.19 -2.46 17.79
CA SER A 104 4.45 -2.80 19.00
C SER A 104 5.24 -3.62 20.01
N LEU A 105 6.56 -3.65 19.88
CA LEU A 105 7.47 -4.23 20.87
C LEU A 105 7.39 -5.76 20.97
N CYS A 106 6.77 -6.41 19.99
CA CYS A 106 6.76 -7.88 19.94
C CYS A 106 8.11 -8.43 19.51
N ALA A 107 8.72 -7.77 18.53
CA ALA A 107 10.01 -8.19 18.00
C ALA A 107 10.96 -7.02 17.81
N VAL A 108 10.42 -5.83 17.64
CA VAL A 108 11.19 -4.59 17.53
C VAL A 108 10.95 -3.83 18.83
N GLY A 109 11.95 -3.66 19.64
CA GLY A 109 11.72 -3.02 20.93
C GLY A 109 12.81 -2.07 21.34
N GLY A 110 12.40 -0.97 21.90
CA GLY A 110 13.30 0.02 22.43
C GLY A 110 12.54 1.21 22.96
N THR A 111 13.18 1.97 23.81
CA THR A 111 12.61 3.20 24.36
C THR A 111 12.15 4.14 23.26
N ILE A 112 12.91 4.18 22.17
CA ILE A 112 12.63 5.02 21.01
C ILE A 112 11.23 4.73 20.42
N ASN A 113 10.82 3.46 20.42
CA ASN A 113 9.49 3.08 19.92
C ASN A 113 8.41 3.47 20.90
N GLU A 114 8.65 3.27 22.19
CA GLU A 114 7.67 3.63 23.20
C GLU A 114 7.47 5.15 23.26
N ASP A 115 8.53 5.91 22.97
CA ASP A 115 8.39 7.38 22.88
C ASP A 115 7.39 7.78 21.81
N ASP A 116 7.39 7.09 20.64
CA ASP A 116 6.40 7.35 19.62
C ASP A 116 4.99 7.04 20.11
N HIS A 117 4.85 5.95 20.87
CA HIS A 117 3.55 5.57 21.43
C HIS A 117 3.06 6.62 22.43
N MET A 118 3.95 7.13 23.29
CA MET A 118 3.55 8.16 24.24
C MET A 118 3.20 9.47 23.53
N PHE A 119 3.92 9.80 22.46
CA PHE A 119 3.53 10.94 21.60
C PHE A 119 2.10 10.74 21.09
N GLY A 120 1.80 9.53 20.57
CA GLY A 120 0.46 9.25 20.03
C GLY A 120 -0.63 9.35 21.06
N LEU A 121 -0.40 8.79 22.26
CA LEU A 121 -1.40 8.86 23.33
C LEU A 121 -1.68 10.30 23.75
N THR A 122 -0.62 11.09 23.96
CA THR A 122 -0.81 12.48 24.39
C THR A 122 -1.43 13.32 23.26
N CYS A 123 -1.14 13.02 22.02
CA CYS A 123 -1.81 13.71 20.91
C CYS A 123 -3.29 13.32 20.79
N ALA A 124 -3.62 12.04 21.02
CA ALA A 124 -5.02 11.63 21.03
C ALA A 124 -5.80 12.38 22.10
N LYS A 125 -5.19 12.57 23.28
CA LYS A 125 -5.80 13.33 24.35
C LYS A 125 -5.94 14.81 23.99
N LYS A 126 -4.87 15.38 23.44
CA LYS A 126 -4.86 16.81 23.14
C LYS A 126 -5.83 17.20 22.03
N TYR A 127 -5.86 16.38 20.97
CA TYR A 127 -6.59 16.73 19.75
C TYR A 127 -7.92 16.01 19.59
N GLY A 128 -8.26 15.10 20.51
CA GLY A 128 -9.57 14.44 20.48
C GLY A 128 -9.61 13.19 19.60
N GLY A 129 -8.58 12.37 19.66
CA GLY A 129 -8.50 11.14 18.87
C GLY A 129 -8.76 9.87 19.66
N ILE A 130 -8.48 8.74 19.03
CA ILE A 130 -8.59 7.40 19.61
C ILE A 130 -7.20 6.77 19.55
N TYR A 131 -6.74 6.20 20.65
CA TYR A 131 -5.41 5.60 20.74
C TYR A 131 -5.54 4.13 21.10
N VAL A 132 -5.04 3.25 20.21
CA VAL A 132 -5.06 1.81 20.42
C VAL A 132 -3.65 1.37 20.78
N PRO A 133 -3.42 0.91 22.03
CA PRO A 133 -2.07 0.56 22.48
C PRO A 133 -1.49 -0.65 21.74
N PRO A 134 -0.17 -0.88 21.85
CA PRO A 134 0.44 -2.07 21.26
C PRO A 134 -0.23 -3.36 21.73
N HIS A 135 -0.22 -4.36 20.87
CA HIS A 135 -0.71 -5.71 21.12
C HIS A 135 -2.22 -5.85 21.07
N GLN A 136 -2.98 -4.75 20.93
CA GLN A 136 -4.43 -4.84 20.96
C GLN A 136 -5.05 -5.21 19.61
N ALA A 137 -4.53 -4.65 18.52
CA ALA A 137 -5.06 -4.93 17.19
C ALA A 137 -4.11 -4.42 16.12
N VAL A 138 -4.14 -5.05 14.95
CA VAL A 138 -3.55 -4.41 13.77
C VAL A 138 -4.53 -3.35 13.26
N ILE A 139 -4.01 -2.37 12.56
CA ILE A 139 -4.76 -1.17 12.19
C ILE A 139 -6.08 -1.51 11.49
N HIS A 140 -6.03 -2.40 10.50
CA HIS A 140 -7.23 -2.66 9.71
C HIS A 140 -8.23 -3.55 10.41
N GLN A 141 -7.77 -4.38 11.34
CA GLN A 141 -8.72 -5.18 12.11
C GLN A 141 -9.49 -4.31 13.10
N PHE A 142 -8.79 -3.38 13.76
CA PHE A 142 -9.51 -2.44 14.64
C PHE A 142 -10.53 -1.63 13.84
N ALA A 143 -10.14 -1.17 12.64
CA ALA A 143 -11.04 -0.39 11.81
C ALA A 143 -12.28 -1.20 11.42
N ARG A 144 -12.10 -2.47 11.07
CA ARG A 144 -13.26 -3.35 10.75
C ARG A 144 -14.18 -3.53 11.93
N GLU A 145 -13.58 -3.74 13.10
CA GLU A 145 -14.37 -4.04 14.31
C GLU A 145 -15.07 -2.80 14.85
N MET A 146 -14.45 -1.63 14.76
CA MET A 146 -14.88 -0.46 15.51
C MET A 146 -15.18 0.78 14.67
N LEU A 147 -14.70 0.87 13.43
CA LEU A 147 -14.74 2.13 12.70
C LEU A 147 -15.57 2.08 11.41
N ALA A 148 -15.51 0.98 10.66
CA ALA A 148 -16.17 0.88 9.36
C ALA A 148 -17.68 1.07 9.49
N GLU A 149 -18.28 1.65 8.45
CA GLU A 149 -19.70 1.98 8.47
C GLU A 149 -20.18 2.09 7.01
N GLY A 150 -21.31 1.48 6.71
CA GLY A 150 -21.82 1.43 5.35
C GLY A 150 -22.06 2.79 4.74
N GLY A 151 -21.60 2.97 3.52
CA GLY A 151 -21.78 4.22 2.78
C GLY A 151 -20.80 5.32 3.13
N LYS A 152 -19.90 5.07 4.07
CA LYS A 152 -18.92 6.08 4.51
C LYS A 152 -17.60 5.91 3.79
N MET A 153 -16.74 6.92 3.93
CA MET A 153 -15.38 6.91 3.37
C MET A 153 -14.35 7.10 4.48
N ILE A 154 -13.32 6.27 4.46
CA ILE A 154 -12.24 6.30 5.45
C ILE A 154 -10.91 6.47 4.73
N LEU A 155 -10.06 7.38 5.24
CA LEU A 155 -8.71 7.57 4.72
C LEU A 155 -7.71 7.04 5.74
N GLY A 156 -6.79 6.21 5.26
CA GLY A 156 -5.75 5.67 6.12
C GLY A 156 -4.37 5.93 5.58
N SER A 157 -3.39 5.91 6.46
CA SER A 157 -1.99 6.11 6.06
C SER A 157 -1.31 4.80 5.65
N ASP A 158 -2.06 3.72 5.58
CA ASP A 158 -1.56 2.41 5.17
C ASP A 158 -2.25 2.00 3.87
N SER A 159 -1.47 1.42 2.94
CA SER A 159 -1.99 1.07 1.62
C SER A 159 -3.11 0.01 1.67
N HIS A 160 -3.17 -0.79 2.73
CA HIS A 160 -4.21 -1.81 2.87
C HIS A 160 -5.47 -1.29 3.55
N THR A 161 -5.67 0.02 3.53
CA THR A 161 -6.90 0.64 4.01
C THR A 161 -8.00 0.31 3.01
N ARG A 162 -8.66 -0.83 3.24
CA ARG A 162 -9.70 -1.38 2.36
C ARG A 162 -10.78 -1.98 3.24
N TYR A 163 -11.95 -1.36 3.24
CA TYR A 163 -13.08 -1.83 4.06
C TYR A 163 -14.34 -1.99 3.22
N GLY A 164 -14.14 -2.15 1.90
CA GLY A 164 -15.24 -2.23 0.95
C GLY A 164 -16.19 -3.38 1.21
N ALA A 165 -15.67 -4.49 1.72
CA ALA A 165 -16.51 -5.65 2.04
C ALA A 165 -17.54 -5.32 3.11
N LEU A 166 -17.30 -4.29 3.92
CA LEU A 166 -18.23 -3.84 4.95
C LEU A 166 -19.08 -2.65 4.50
N GLY A 167 -18.98 -2.28 3.23
CA GLY A 167 -19.73 -1.17 2.68
C GLY A 167 -19.08 0.18 2.85
N THR A 168 -17.82 0.21 3.27
CA THR A 168 -17.08 1.45 3.48
C THR A 168 -16.05 1.62 2.38
N MET A 169 -16.10 2.72 1.64
CA MET A 169 -15.05 2.98 0.63
C MET A 169 -13.85 3.59 1.34
N ALA A 170 -12.76 2.85 1.35
CA ALA A 170 -11.57 3.26 2.07
C ALA A 170 -10.39 3.40 1.13
N MET A 171 -9.55 4.38 1.40
CA MET A 171 -8.38 4.66 0.57
C MET A 171 -7.14 4.78 1.44
N GLY A 172 -6.04 4.22 0.94
CA GLY A 172 -4.75 4.33 1.58
C GLY A 172 -3.89 5.34 0.84
N GLU A 173 -3.39 6.33 1.57
CA GLU A 173 -2.57 7.38 0.99
C GLU A 173 -1.41 7.70 1.91
N GLY A 174 -0.46 8.48 1.41
CA GLY A 174 0.64 8.96 2.24
C GLY A 174 0.19 10.02 3.24
N GLY A 175 1.05 10.28 4.20
CA GLY A 175 0.76 11.21 5.29
C GLY A 175 0.22 12.56 4.89
N PRO A 176 0.78 13.21 3.85
CA PRO A 176 0.28 14.54 3.49
C PRO A 176 -1.20 14.59 3.14
N GLU A 177 -1.76 13.53 2.57
CA GLU A 177 -3.20 13.53 2.28
C GLU A 177 -4.02 13.49 3.57
N LEU A 178 -3.51 12.81 4.60
CA LEU A 178 -4.17 12.83 5.90
C LEU A 178 -4.04 14.21 6.55
N VAL A 179 -2.88 14.86 6.39
CA VAL A 179 -2.69 16.24 6.89
C VAL A 179 -3.75 17.16 6.29
N LYS A 180 -4.02 17.03 4.99
CA LYS A 180 -5.05 17.85 4.35
C LYS A 180 -6.41 17.69 5.03
N GLN A 181 -6.80 16.44 5.30
CA GLN A 181 -8.08 16.20 5.98
C GLN A 181 -8.07 16.77 7.40
N LEU A 182 -6.94 16.64 8.12
CA LEU A 182 -6.82 17.20 9.47
C LEU A 182 -6.95 18.73 9.48
N LEU A 183 -6.64 19.37 8.37
CA LEU A 183 -6.73 20.82 8.23
C LEU A 183 -8.00 21.27 7.50
N ASN A 184 -8.97 20.36 7.38
CA ASN A 184 -10.26 20.62 6.71
C ASN A 184 -10.12 20.93 5.23
N LYS A 185 -9.07 20.42 4.60
CA LYS A 185 -8.91 20.51 3.15
C LYS A 185 -9.46 19.23 2.51
N THR A 186 -9.34 19.12 1.20
CA THR A 186 -9.96 18.03 0.46
C THR A 186 -8.95 17.13 -0.24
N TYR A 187 -9.41 15.93 -0.58
CA TYR A 187 -8.67 14.97 -1.38
C TYR A 187 -9.14 15.16 -2.82
N ASP A 188 -8.23 15.67 -3.65
CA ASP A 188 -8.59 16.14 -4.99
C ASP A 188 -8.17 15.11 -6.03
N ILE A 189 -9.14 14.56 -6.75
CA ILE A 189 -8.88 13.54 -7.79
C ILE A 189 -9.83 13.74 -8.96
N ASN A 190 -9.45 13.25 -10.11
CA ASN A 190 -10.39 13.05 -11.21
C ASN A 190 -11.29 11.88 -10.83
N ARG A 191 -12.54 11.90 -11.28
CA ARG A 191 -13.44 10.78 -11.00
C ARG A 191 -12.84 9.50 -11.54
N PRO A 192 -12.64 8.48 -10.68
CA PRO A 192 -12.04 7.23 -11.15
C PRO A 192 -13.01 6.39 -11.97
N GLY A 193 -12.46 5.59 -12.87
CA GLY A 193 -13.24 4.55 -13.49
C GLY A 193 -13.66 3.50 -12.48
N VAL A 194 -14.69 2.73 -12.80
CA VAL A 194 -15.20 1.66 -11.94
C VAL A 194 -15.23 0.37 -12.74
N VAL A 195 -14.61 -0.67 -12.19
CA VAL A 195 -14.57 -2.00 -12.84
C VAL A 195 -15.39 -2.96 -12.00
N ALA A 196 -16.31 -3.66 -12.65
CA ALA A 196 -17.10 -4.69 -11.95
C ALA A 196 -16.23 -5.93 -11.75
N ILE A 197 -16.17 -6.39 -10.50
CA ILE A 197 -15.61 -7.71 -10.20
C ILE A 197 -16.84 -8.61 -10.03
N TYR A 198 -17.16 -9.30 -11.11
CA TYR A 198 -18.41 -10.02 -11.22
C TYR A 198 -18.22 -11.47 -10.78
N MET A 199 -18.78 -11.80 -9.62
CA MET A 199 -18.58 -13.10 -9.00
C MET A 199 -19.76 -14.03 -9.21
N THR A 200 -19.45 -15.28 -9.56
CA THR A 200 -20.44 -16.34 -9.69
C THR A 200 -19.93 -17.58 -8.96
N GLY A 201 -20.83 -18.53 -8.74
CA GLY A 201 -20.48 -19.79 -8.08
C GLY A 201 -20.20 -19.61 -6.60
N GLU A 202 -19.61 -20.64 -6.00
CA GLU A 202 -19.19 -20.58 -4.59
C GLU A 202 -17.86 -21.28 -4.44
N PRO A 203 -17.06 -20.86 -3.45
CA PRO A 203 -15.71 -21.45 -3.26
C PRO A 203 -15.80 -22.94 -2.90
N ALA A 204 -14.87 -23.70 -3.44
CA ALA A 204 -14.75 -25.12 -3.09
C ALA A 204 -14.22 -25.24 -1.67
N LYS A 205 -14.52 -26.40 -1.03
CA LYS A 205 -14.00 -26.71 0.29
C LYS A 205 -12.48 -26.70 0.27
N GLY A 206 -11.87 -25.99 1.22
CA GLY A 206 -10.42 -25.85 1.30
C GLY A 206 -9.83 -24.65 0.59
N VAL A 207 -10.64 -23.95 -0.23
CA VAL A 207 -10.23 -22.73 -0.89
C VAL A 207 -10.56 -21.57 0.04
N GLY A 208 -9.58 -20.68 0.24
CA GLY A 208 -9.75 -19.55 1.13
C GLY A 208 -9.67 -18.21 0.42
N PRO A 209 -9.80 -17.12 1.18
CA PRO A 209 -9.84 -15.78 0.56
C PRO A 209 -8.55 -15.41 -0.16
N GLN A 210 -7.39 -15.85 0.35
CA GLN A 210 -6.14 -15.51 -0.32
C GLN A 210 -6.05 -16.16 -1.70
N ASP A 211 -6.65 -17.35 -1.86
CA ASP A 211 -6.66 -18.03 -3.16
C ASP A 211 -7.41 -17.18 -4.19
N VAL A 212 -8.58 -16.66 -3.81
CA VAL A 212 -9.35 -15.79 -4.71
C VAL A 212 -8.59 -14.50 -4.99
N ALA A 213 -8.04 -13.89 -3.94
CA ALA A 213 -7.31 -12.63 -4.09
C ALA A 213 -6.11 -12.78 -5.02
N LEU A 214 -5.32 -13.84 -4.84
CA LEU A 214 -4.13 -14.07 -5.67
C LEU A 214 -4.52 -14.34 -7.12
N ALA A 215 -5.60 -15.08 -7.35
CA ALA A 215 -6.07 -15.31 -8.72
C ALA A 215 -6.42 -13.98 -9.40
N ILE A 216 -7.11 -13.10 -8.70
CA ILE A 216 -7.48 -11.79 -9.25
C ILE A 216 -6.22 -10.94 -9.51
N ILE A 217 -5.31 -10.86 -8.53
CA ILE A 217 -4.09 -10.05 -8.66
C ILE A 217 -3.27 -10.51 -9.88
N GLY A 218 -3.11 -11.83 -10.03
CA GLY A 218 -2.36 -12.38 -11.16
C GLY A 218 -2.98 -12.03 -12.51
N ALA A 219 -4.30 -11.85 -12.55
CA ALA A 219 -5.00 -11.56 -13.80
C ALA A 219 -4.99 -10.08 -14.16
N VAL A 220 -4.91 -9.17 -13.19
CA VAL A 220 -5.14 -7.76 -13.46
C VAL A 220 -3.94 -6.84 -13.20
N PHE A 221 -2.89 -7.32 -12.51
CA PHE A 221 -1.79 -6.41 -12.16
C PHE A 221 -0.94 -6.03 -13.37
N GLY A 222 -0.47 -7.03 -14.12
CA GLY A 222 0.50 -6.79 -15.19
C GLY A 222 -0.03 -5.93 -16.33
N ASN A 223 -1.31 -6.04 -16.61
CA ASN A 223 -1.95 -5.29 -17.69
C ASN A 223 -2.57 -3.98 -17.23
N GLY A 224 -2.52 -3.68 -15.93
CA GLY A 224 -3.07 -2.45 -15.40
C GLY A 224 -4.59 -2.33 -15.51
N TYR A 225 -5.29 -3.45 -15.61
CA TYR A 225 -6.71 -3.46 -15.92
C TYR A 225 -7.55 -2.62 -14.93
N VAL A 226 -7.16 -2.63 -13.65
CA VAL A 226 -7.90 -1.88 -12.61
C VAL A 226 -7.07 -0.72 -12.03
N LYS A 227 -5.95 -0.40 -12.66
CA LYS A 227 -5.05 0.63 -12.12
C LYS A 227 -5.77 1.96 -11.93
N ASN A 228 -5.68 2.52 -10.73
CA ASN A 228 -6.29 3.81 -10.35
C ASN A 228 -7.81 3.83 -10.49
N LYS A 229 -8.44 2.67 -10.55
CA LYS A 229 -9.91 2.55 -10.65
C LYS A 229 -10.46 1.95 -9.35
N VAL A 230 -11.78 2.03 -9.19
CA VAL A 230 -12.46 1.39 -8.07
C VAL A 230 -12.90 0.00 -8.51
N MET A 231 -12.58 -1.00 -7.70
CA MET A 231 -13.06 -2.36 -7.92
C MET A 231 -14.38 -2.53 -7.17
N GLU A 232 -15.46 -2.74 -7.93
CA GLU A 232 -16.79 -2.90 -7.33
C GLU A 232 -17.22 -4.36 -7.46
N PHE A 233 -17.33 -5.03 -6.30
CA PHE A 233 -17.63 -6.46 -6.25
C PHE A 233 -19.13 -6.67 -6.29
N VAL A 234 -19.58 -7.35 -7.32
CA VAL A 234 -21.00 -7.54 -7.62
C VAL A 234 -21.24 -8.97 -8.10
N GLY A 235 -22.49 -9.28 -8.38
CA GLY A 235 -22.86 -10.58 -8.91
C GLY A 235 -23.37 -11.53 -7.83
N PRO A 236 -24.01 -12.63 -8.25
CA PRO A 236 -24.61 -13.56 -7.28
C PRO A 236 -23.59 -14.25 -6.39
N GLY A 237 -22.36 -14.43 -6.87
CA GLY A 237 -21.32 -15.09 -6.08
C GLY A 237 -20.86 -14.30 -4.85
N VAL A 238 -21.13 -13.01 -4.79
CA VAL A 238 -20.78 -12.23 -3.58
C VAL A 238 -21.47 -12.83 -2.36
N SER A 239 -22.74 -13.22 -2.47
CA SER A 239 -23.48 -13.81 -1.35
C SER A 239 -23.09 -15.25 -1.06
N SER A 240 -22.38 -15.89 -1.93
CA SER A 240 -21.84 -17.23 -1.68
C SER A 240 -20.56 -17.24 -0.84
N UNK A 241 -19.97 -16.20 -0.87
CA UNK A 241 -18.74 -16.14 -0.15
C UNK A 241 -19.08 -16.16 1.29
N UNK A 242 -18.99 -17.21 1.88
CA UNK A 242 -19.38 -17.50 3.19
C UNK A 242 -19.52 -16.29 4.06
N UNK A 243 -18.88 -16.07 4.64
CA UNK A 243 -18.99 -15.11 5.73
C UNK A 243 -18.32 -13.81 5.36
N UNK A 244 -18.50 -12.97 6.08
CA UNK A 244 -17.94 -11.70 5.90
C UNK A 244 -16.46 -11.72 6.02
N UNK A 245 -15.86 -12.67 6.77
CA UNK A 245 -14.50 -12.88 6.90
C UNK A 245 -13.82 -13.25 5.61
N PHE A 246 -14.46 -14.03 4.77
CA PHE A 246 -13.93 -14.40 3.44
C PHE A 246 -13.86 -13.16 2.55
N ARG A 247 -14.93 -12.39 2.49
CA ARG A 247 -14.97 -11.19 1.66
C ARG A 247 -13.92 -10.16 2.13
N ILE A 248 -13.77 -10.03 3.41
CA ILE A 248 -12.78 -9.11 4.01
C ILE A 248 -11.37 -9.51 3.57
N GLY A 249 -11.10 -10.82 3.55
CA GLY A 249 -9.78 -11.31 3.15
C GLY A 249 -9.47 -11.08 1.68
N VAL A 250 -10.48 -11.16 0.82
CA VAL A 250 -10.30 -10.82 -0.60
C VAL A 250 -10.08 -9.31 -0.74
N ASP A 251 -10.91 -8.55 -0.04
CA ASP A 251 -10.95 -7.09 -0.19
C ASP A 251 -9.62 -6.43 0.19
N VAL A 252 -9.00 -6.86 1.28
CA VAL A 252 -7.77 -6.21 1.76
C VAL A 252 -6.63 -6.37 0.76
N MET A 253 -6.66 -7.43 -0.03
CA MET A 253 -5.62 -7.69 -1.02
C MET A 253 -5.81 -6.93 -2.33
N THR A 254 -6.93 -6.23 -2.50
CA THR A 254 -7.13 -5.44 -3.73
C THR A 254 -6.06 -4.37 -3.90
N THR A 255 -5.45 -3.93 -2.80
CA THR A 255 -4.34 -2.97 -2.87
C THR A 255 -3.24 -3.45 -3.83
N GLU A 256 -3.01 -4.75 -3.89
CA GLU A 256 -1.91 -5.30 -4.69
C GLU A 256 -2.21 -5.27 -6.19
N THR A 257 -3.40 -4.83 -6.59
CA THR A 257 -3.76 -4.65 -8.00
C THR A 257 -3.46 -3.24 -8.51
N THR A 258 -3.05 -2.33 -7.65
CA THR A 258 -2.87 -0.88 -7.89
C THR A 258 -4.20 -0.14 -8.11
N CYS A 259 -5.32 -0.72 -7.71
CA CYS A 259 -6.60 -0.01 -7.75
C CYS A 259 -6.61 1.15 -6.75
N LEU A 260 -7.49 2.11 -6.99
CA LEU A 260 -7.62 3.26 -6.08
C LEU A 260 -8.34 2.86 -4.80
N SER A 261 -9.39 2.06 -4.93
CA SER A 261 -10.19 1.64 -3.79
C SER A 261 -11.05 0.44 -4.20
N SER A 262 -11.86 -0.04 -3.25
CA SER A 262 -12.79 -1.14 -3.49
C SER A 262 -14.09 -0.87 -2.76
N ILE A 263 -15.16 -1.46 -3.28
CA ILE A 263 -16.47 -1.42 -2.64
C ILE A 263 -17.24 -2.67 -3.06
N TRP A 264 -18.05 -3.21 -2.17
CA TRP A 264 -18.82 -4.42 -2.42
C TRP A 264 -20.30 -4.13 -2.23
N ARG A 265 -21.15 -4.81 -2.98
CA ARG A 265 -22.55 -4.81 -2.61
C ARG A 265 -22.68 -5.51 -1.25
N THR A 266 -23.65 -5.07 -0.45
CA THR A 266 -23.82 -5.61 0.90
C THR A 266 -25.09 -6.46 0.96
N ASP A 267 -25.16 -7.30 1.98
CA ASP A 267 -26.29 -8.20 2.17
C ASP A 267 -26.39 -8.60 3.65
N ASP A 268 -27.21 -9.60 3.93
CA ASP A 268 -27.45 -10.06 5.30
C ASP A 268 -26.17 -10.54 6.00
N LYS A 269 -25.20 -11.04 5.26
CA LYS A 269 -23.93 -11.47 5.86
C LYS A 269 -23.16 -10.28 6.43
N VAL A 270 -23.18 -9.15 5.73
CA VAL A 270 -22.56 -7.94 6.20
C VAL A 270 -23.30 -7.42 7.44
N LYS A 271 -24.64 -7.44 7.40
CA LYS A 271 -25.44 -7.04 8.55
C LYS A 271 -25.10 -7.91 9.76
N GLU A 272 -24.96 -9.20 9.57
CA GLU A 272 -24.60 -10.13 10.65
C GLU A 272 -23.25 -9.74 11.28
N PHE A 273 -22.26 -9.35 10.47
CA PHE A 273 -20.97 -8.91 10.98
C PHE A 273 -21.14 -7.72 11.92
N TYR A 274 -21.90 -6.72 11.50
CA TYR A 274 -22.12 -5.54 12.34
C TYR A 274 -22.91 -5.91 13.60
N ASP A 275 -23.89 -6.81 13.49
CA ASP A 275 -24.67 -7.28 14.65
C ASP A 275 -23.74 -7.95 15.68
N ILE A 276 -22.84 -8.82 15.22
CA ILE A 276 -21.88 -9.51 16.09
C ILE A 276 -21.02 -8.49 16.86
N HIS A 277 -20.68 -7.39 16.20
CA HIS A 277 -19.81 -6.37 16.80
C HIS A 277 -20.58 -5.30 17.58
N GLY A 278 -21.90 -5.49 17.76
CA GLY A 278 -22.70 -4.54 18.52
C GLY A 278 -22.90 -3.22 17.82
N ARG A 279 -22.81 -3.22 16.49
CA ARG A 279 -22.87 -2.00 15.68
C ARG A 279 -23.89 -2.15 14.56
N SER A 280 -25.07 -2.66 14.87
CA SER A 280 -26.12 -2.91 13.87
C SER A 280 -26.47 -1.66 13.08
N GLU A 281 -26.38 -0.50 13.71
CA GLU A 281 -26.72 0.77 13.07
C GLU A 281 -25.70 1.15 11.98
N SER A 282 -24.54 0.51 11.94
CA SER A 282 -23.51 0.80 10.93
C SER A 282 -23.77 0.10 9.60
N TYR A 283 -24.67 -0.86 9.58
CA TYR A 283 -25.00 -1.55 8.33
C TYR A 283 -25.79 -0.64 7.41
N LYS A 284 -25.47 -0.71 6.10
CA LYS A 284 -26.27 -0.04 5.08
C LYS A 284 -26.35 -0.98 3.88
N GLU A 285 -27.54 -1.11 3.34
CA GLU A 285 -27.74 -1.89 2.12
C GLU A 285 -27.20 -1.10 0.92
N LEU A 286 -26.26 -1.69 0.20
CA LEU A 286 -25.64 -1.08 -0.97
C LEU A 286 -25.77 -2.04 -2.15
N ASN A 287 -26.38 -1.57 -3.21
CA ASN A 287 -26.52 -2.33 -4.47
C ASN A 287 -26.37 -1.36 -5.63
N PRO A 288 -25.86 -1.83 -6.76
CA PRO A 288 -25.93 -1.00 -7.96
C PRO A 288 -27.40 -0.78 -8.35
N GLY A 289 -27.67 0.29 -9.07
CA GLY A 289 -29.01 0.55 -9.58
C GLY A 289 -29.43 -0.51 -10.60
N ASP A 290 -30.67 -0.41 -11.08
CA ASP A 290 -31.25 -1.42 -11.96
C ASP A 290 -30.41 -1.68 -13.22
N VAL A 291 -29.84 -0.64 -13.80
CA VAL A 291 -28.89 -0.76 -14.92
C VAL A 291 -27.69 0.09 -14.56
N ALA A 292 -26.54 -0.54 -14.34
CA ALA A 292 -25.29 0.15 -14.01
C ALA A 292 -24.27 -0.11 -15.11
N TYR A 293 -23.45 0.89 -15.41
CA TYR A 293 -22.40 0.75 -16.42
C TYR A 293 -21.04 0.78 -15.75
N TYR A 294 -20.20 -0.17 -16.13
CA TYR A 294 -18.83 -0.32 -15.62
C TYR A 294 -17.84 -0.19 -16.76
N ASP A 295 -16.65 0.33 -16.45
CA ASP A 295 -15.61 0.54 -17.47
C ASP A 295 -14.90 -0.75 -17.87
N GLY A 296 -15.16 -1.83 -17.15
CA GLY A 296 -14.63 -3.15 -17.45
C GLY A 296 -15.25 -4.17 -16.54
N VAL A 297 -15.02 -5.45 -16.83
CA VAL A 297 -15.51 -6.54 -15.99
C VAL A 297 -14.42 -7.58 -15.81
N VAL A 298 -14.22 -7.98 -14.55
CA VAL A 298 -13.39 -9.12 -14.19
C VAL A 298 -14.36 -10.23 -13.77
N TYR A 299 -14.46 -11.27 -14.59
CA TYR A 299 -15.34 -12.41 -14.30
C TYR A 299 -14.61 -13.39 -13.39
N VAL A 300 -15.18 -13.65 -12.22
CA VAL A 300 -14.61 -14.57 -11.24
C VAL A 300 -15.62 -15.67 -10.96
N ASP A 301 -15.38 -16.86 -11.48
CA ASP A 301 -16.18 -18.03 -11.13
C ASP A 301 -15.51 -18.68 -9.92
N LEU A 302 -16.08 -18.45 -8.74
CA LEU A 302 -15.48 -18.91 -7.48
C LEU A 302 -15.33 -20.42 -7.44
N SER A 303 -16.16 -21.17 -8.16
CA SER A 303 -16.09 -22.63 -8.16
C SER A 303 -14.86 -23.17 -8.88
N THR A 304 -14.20 -22.33 -9.70
CA THR A 304 -13.01 -22.75 -10.45
C THR A 304 -11.70 -22.38 -9.75
N ILE A 305 -11.76 -21.62 -8.67
CA ILE A 305 -10.55 -21.18 -7.98
C ILE A 305 -9.94 -22.37 -7.22
N LYS A 306 -8.63 -22.53 -7.40
CA LYS A 306 -7.85 -23.57 -6.71
C LYS A 306 -6.89 -22.91 -5.73
N PRO A 307 -6.34 -23.67 -4.77
CA PRO A 307 -5.30 -23.11 -3.90
C PRO A 307 -4.15 -22.53 -4.71
N MET A 308 -3.76 -21.31 -4.34
CA MET A 308 -2.79 -20.50 -5.08
C MET A 308 -1.53 -20.25 -4.27
N ILE A 309 -0.48 -19.89 -4.97
CA ILE A 309 0.76 -19.40 -4.37
C ILE A 309 1.28 -18.27 -5.25
N ALA A 310 1.73 -17.18 -4.60
CA ALA A 310 2.41 -16.10 -5.31
C ALA A 310 3.89 -16.20 -4.97
N MET A 311 4.68 -16.54 -5.97
CA MET A 311 6.12 -16.76 -5.78
C MET A 311 6.86 -15.43 -5.67
N PRO A 312 8.04 -15.40 -5.02
CA PRO A 312 8.81 -14.15 -4.95
C PRO A 312 9.07 -13.57 -6.33
N PHE A 313 9.09 -12.23 -6.52
CA PHE A 313 9.05 -11.23 -5.45
C PHE A 313 7.91 -10.22 -5.66
N HIS A 314 6.77 -10.71 -6.11
CA HIS A 314 5.60 -9.84 -6.25
C HIS A 314 4.31 -10.65 -6.06
N PRO A 315 3.26 -10.06 -5.47
CA PRO A 315 1.99 -10.80 -5.30
C PRO A 315 1.33 -11.22 -6.61
N SER A 316 1.72 -10.66 -7.74
CA SER A 316 1.17 -11.04 -9.04
C SER A 316 1.87 -12.24 -9.67
N ASN A 317 2.94 -12.73 -9.08
CA ASN A 317 3.68 -13.87 -9.64
C ASN A 317 3.01 -15.17 -9.20
N THR A 318 1.81 -15.42 -9.72
CA THR A 318 0.90 -16.44 -9.19
C THR A 318 0.89 -17.72 -10.00
N TYR A 319 0.71 -18.82 -9.26
CA TYR A 319 0.52 -20.16 -9.79
C TYR A 319 -0.51 -20.87 -8.92
N THR A 320 -1.22 -21.86 -9.45
CA THR A 320 -1.89 -22.78 -8.53
C THR A 320 -0.82 -23.65 -7.87
N ILE A 321 -1.08 -24.10 -6.65
CA ILE A 321 -0.14 -25.01 -5.99
C ILE A 321 0.00 -26.29 -6.80
N GLU A 322 -1.11 -26.77 -7.37
CA GLU A 322 -1.11 -27.94 -8.24
C GLU A 322 -0.16 -27.77 -9.44
N GLU A 323 -0.25 -26.62 -10.09
CA GLU A 323 0.60 -26.27 -11.25
C GLU A 323 2.08 -26.22 -10.86
N LEU A 324 2.37 -25.59 -9.73
CA LEU A 324 3.74 -25.51 -9.23
C LEU A 324 4.29 -26.90 -8.94
N ASN A 325 3.53 -27.72 -8.21
CA ASN A 325 4.00 -29.08 -7.86
C ASN A 325 4.19 -29.95 -9.10
N ALA A 326 3.37 -29.77 -10.13
CA ALA A 326 3.48 -30.57 -11.35
C ALA A 326 4.68 -30.18 -12.22
N ASN A 327 5.17 -28.95 -12.10
CA ASN A 327 6.25 -28.41 -12.94
C ASN A 327 7.34 -27.77 -12.09
N LEU A 328 7.65 -28.38 -10.99
CA LEU A 328 8.42 -27.78 -9.91
C LEU A 328 9.76 -27.21 -10.38
N GLU A 329 10.59 -28.03 -11.02
CA GLU A 329 11.93 -27.60 -11.40
C GLU A 329 11.90 -26.44 -12.39
N ASP A 330 11.03 -26.52 -13.40
CA ASP A 330 10.93 -25.48 -14.41
C ASP A 330 10.44 -24.16 -13.81
N ILE A 331 9.43 -24.20 -12.96
CA ILE A 331 8.88 -22.98 -12.37
C ILE A 331 9.88 -22.35 -11.41
N LEU A 332 10.57 -23.17 -10.59
CA LEU A 332 11.55 -22.63 -9.66
C LEU A 332 12.72 -21.98 -10.40
N HIS A 333 13.18 -22.57 -11.50
CA HIS A 333 14.22 -21.95 -12.33
C HIS A 333 13.75 -20.62 -12.90
N ASP A 334 12.50 -20.55 -13.35
CA ASP A 334 11.95 -19.30 -13.88
C ASP A 334 11.88 -18.22 -12.80
N VAL A 335 11.48 -18.61 -11.58
CA VAL A 335 11.43 -17.66 -10.46
C VAL A 335 12.85 -17.17 -10.13
N GLU A 336 13.83 -18.08 -10.10
CA GLU A 336 15.22 -17.70 -9.85
C GLU A 336 15.72 -16.71 -10.90
N LYS A 337 15.39 -16.95 -12.17
CA LYS A 337 15.81 -16.09 -13.26
C LYS A 337 15.21 -14.69 -13.14
N LYS A 338 13.91 -14.62 -12.82
CA LYS A 338 13.26 -13.32 -12.60
C LYS A 338 13.84 -12.61 -11.38
N ALA A 339 14.21 -13.37 -10.35
CA ALA A 339 14.79 -12.81 -9.14
C ALA A 339 16.14 -12.16 -9.40
N LEU A 340 16.93 -12.67 -10.33
CA LEU A 340 18.20 -12.04 -10.68
C LEU A 340 17.99 -10.61 -11.17
N VAL A 341 16.92 -10.37 -11.93
CA VAL A 341 16.57 -9.03 -12.37
C VAL A 341 16.15 -8.17 -11.18
N SER A 342 15.24 -8.68 -10.35
CA SER A 342 14.73 -7.92 -9.20
C SER A 342 15.82 -7.58 -8.19
N LEU A 343 16.78 -8.48 -8.01
CA LEU A 343 17.87 -8.28 -7.05
C LEU A 343 19.10 -7.64 -7.69
N ASP A 344 19.02 -7.34 -8.99
CA ASP A 344 20.08 -6.65 -9.72
C ASP A 344 21.44 -7.35 -9.61
N GLY A 345 21.40 -8.68 -9.50
CA GLY A 345 22.61 -9.47 -9.37
C GLY A 345 23.43 -9.28 -8.12
N GLN A 346 22.87 -8.61 -7.11
CA GLN A 346 23.63 -8.26 -5.91
C GLN A 346 23.86 -9.44 -4.97
N VAL A 347 22.98 -10.43 -5.01
CA VAL A 347 23.15 -11.64 -4.20
C VAL A 347 22.72 -12.84 -5.02
N GLU A 348 23.25 -14.01 -4.66
CA GLU A 348 22.81 -15.27 -5.26
C GLU A 348 21.50 -15.70 -4.62
N TYR A 349 20.52 -16.05 -5.43
CA TYR A 349 19.20 -16.49 -4.96
C TYR A 349 18.90 -17.86 -5.51
N LYS A 350 18.56 -18.80 -4.63
CA LYS A 350 18.25 -20.16 -5.01
C LYS A 350 16.96 -20.67 -4.41
N LEU A 351 16.18 -21.36 -5.22
CA LEU A 351 14.99 -22.07 -4.78
C LEU A 351 15.06 -23.55 -5.16
N THR A 352 15.78 -23.87 -6.23
CA THR A 352 15.84 -25.28 -6.68
C THR A 352 16.52 -26.18 -5.65
N ASP A 353 17.32 -25.61 -4.74
CA ASP A 353 17.91 -26.40 -3.66
C ASP A 353 16.89 -26.75 -2.57
N LYS A 354 15.67 -26.24 -2.67
CA LYS A 354 14.57 -26.60 -1.75
C LYS A 354 13.80 -27.81 -2.21
N ILE A 355 14.15 -28.38 -3.35
CA ILE A 355 13.50 -29.62 -3.81
C ILE A 355 14.07 -30.78 -3.03
N LYS A 356 13.24 -31.43 -2.23
CA LYS A 356 13.62 -32.58 -1.43
C LYS A 356 12.62 -33.70 -1.70
N ASN A 357 13.13 -34.89 -2.08
CA ASN A 357 12.29 -36.04 -2.40
C ASN A 357 11.26 -35.72 -3.49
N GLY A 358 11.66 -34.87 -4.46
CA GLY A 358 10.80 -34.51 -5.57
C GLY A 358 9.71 -33.50 -5.22
N LYS A 359 9.76 -32.93 -4.02
CA LYS A 359 8.75 -31.95 -3.53
C LYS A 359 9.42 -30.70 -3.03
N LEU A 360 8.67 -29.60 -3.03
CA LEU A 360 9.19 -28.33 -2.51
C LEU A 360 9.09 -28.32 -0.99
N TYR A 361 10.24 -28.16 -0.34
CA TYR A 361 10.31 -28.05 1.11
C TYR A 361 10.35 -26.57 1.51
N VAL A 362 9.49 -26.20 2.47
CA VAL A 362 9.33 -24.83 2.95
C VAL A 362 9.96 -24.75 4.33
N ASP A 363 10.68 -23.65 4.59
CA ASP A 363 11.40 -23.50 5.86
C ASP A 363 10.52 -22.88 6.96
N GLN A 364 9.49 -22.11 6.58
CA GLN A 364 8.72 -21.35 7.56
C GLN A 364 7.32 -21.08 7.02
N GLY A 365 6.33 -21.17 7.91
CA GLY A 365 4.97 -20.73 7.59
C GLY A 365 4.52 -19.66 8.59
N ILE A 366 3.80 -18.65 8.11
CA ILE A 366 3.27 -17.59 8.97
C ILE A 366 1.85 -17.26 8.54
N ILE A 367 0.96 -17.15 9.53
CA ILE A 367 -0.41 -16.69 9.33
C ILE A 367 -0.55 -15.41 10.14
N ALA A 368 -0.68 -14.26 9.48
CA ALA A 368 -0.52 -13.00 10.18
C ALA A 368 -1.26 -11.85 9.50
N GLY A 369 -1.40 -10.77 10.24
CA GLY A 369 -1.80 -9.48 9.75
C GLY A 369 -3.26 -9.35 9.43
N CYS A 370 -3.57 -8.24 8.75
CA CYS A 370 -4.94 -7.92 8.39
C CYS A 370 -5.53 -8.87 7.34
N ALA A 371 -4.68 -9.58 6.62
CA ALA A 371 -5.14 -10.57 5.63
C ALA A 371 -5.28 -11.96 6.23
N GLY A 372 -4.29 -12.40 7.02
CA GLY A 372 -4.26 -13.79 7.48
C GLY A 372 -4.76 -14.03 8.88
N GLY A 373 -4.69 -13.02 9.75
CA GLY A 373 -4.92 -13.19 11.19
C GLY A 373 -6.37 -13.16 11.64
N GLY A 374 -7.31 -13.26 10.71
CA GLY A 374 -8.72 -13.27 11.06
C GLY A 374 -9.18 -14.55 11.73
N PHE A 375 -10.28 -14.45 12.45
CA PHE A 375 -10.79 -15.57 13.24
C PHE A 375 -11.03 -16.81 12.38
N GLU A 376 -11.72 -16.66 11.25
CA GLU A 376 -12.07 -17.82 10.41
C GLU A 376 -10.85 -18.51 9.84
N ASN A 377 -9.83 -17.72 9.40
CA ASN A 377 -8.60 -18.29 8.85
C ASN A 377 -7.89 -19.13 9.90
N ILE A 378 -7.79 -18.62 11.12
CA ILE A 378 -7.05 -19.31 12.17
C ILE A 378 -7.82 -20.56 12.61
N CYS A 379 -9.15 -20.48 12.69
CA CYS A 379 -9.95 -21.65 13.04
C CYS A 379 -9.83 -22.74 11.96
N ALA A 380 -9.82 -22.36 10.68
CA ALA A 380 -9.64 -23.33 9.60
C ALA A 380 -8.27 -24.00 9.69
N ALA A 381 -7.23 -23.19 9.96
CA ALA A 381 -5.88 -23.74 10.12
C ALA A 381 -5.83 -24.73 11.30
N ALA A 382 -6.50 -24.37 12.41
CA ALA A 382 -6.56 -25.24 13.57
C ALA A 382 -7.28 -26.56 13.26
N ASP A 383 -8.37 -26.50 12.47
CA ASP A 383 -9.08 -27.72 12.05
C ASP A 383 -8.16 -28.67 11.27
N ILE A 384 -7.34 -28.11 10.39
CA ILE A 384 -6.40 -28.91 9.59
C ILE A 384 -5.33 -29.53 10.48
N LEU A 385 -4.86 -28.77 11.46
CA LEU A 385 -3.68 -29.15 12.26
C LEU A 385 -4.00 -29.94 13.53
N LYS A 386 -5.25 -29.92 13.98
CA LYS A 386 -5.60 -30.55 15.26
C LYS A 386 -5.13 -32.00 15.32
N GLY A 387 -4.41 -32.33 16.38
CA GLY A 387 -3.90 -33.65 16.60
C GLY A 387 -2.67 -34.03 15.81
N LYS A 388 -2.10 -33.08 15.07
CA LYS A 388 -0.92 -33.32 14.24
C LYS A 388 0.29 -32.61 14.81
N SER A 389 1.45 -32.87 14.24
CA SER A 389 2.73 -32.22 14.59
C SER A 389 3.28 -31.52 13.35
N ILE A 390 3.82 -30.34 13.54
CA ILE A 390 4.52 -29.66 12.44
C ILE A 390 5.94 -30.20 12.24
N GLY A 391 6.36 -31.12 13.11
CA GLY A 391 7.68 -31.74 13.02
C GLY A 391 8.72 -31.03 13.87
N ALA A 392 9.86 -31.67 14.00
CA ALA A 392 10.98 -31.19 14.81
C ALA A 392 12.20 -30.87 13.94
N ASP A 393 11.98 -30.56 12.68
CA ASP A 393 13.05 -30.25 11.76
C ASP A 393 13.05 -28.75 11.50
N GLU A 394 13.41 -28.30 10.30
CA GLU A 394 13.61 -26.90 9.98
C GLU A 394 12.30 -26.08 10.00
N PHE A 395 11.21 -26.70 9.55
CA PHE A 395 9.96 -25.98 9.39
C PHE A 395 9.39 -25.45 10.71
N THR A 396 8.99 -24.18 10.70
CA THR A 396 8.33 -23.55 11.85
C THR A 396 7.02 -22.93 11.40
N LEU A 397 6.10 -22.72 12.36
CA LEU A 397 4.81 -22.05 12.07
C LEU A 397 4.52 -21.04 13.16
N SER A 398 4.28 -19.79 12.76
CA SER A 398 3.85 -18.73 13.67
C SER A 398 2.48 -18.21 13.25
N VAL A 399 1.63 -17.93 14.24
CA VAL A 399 0.26 -17.44 14.02
C VAL A 399 0.07 -16.16 14.85
N TYR A 400 -0.43 -15.11 14.19
CA TYR A 400 -0.66 -13.81 14.81
C TYR A 400 -2.14 -13.44 14.66
N PRO A 401 -2.98 -13.69 15.67
CA PRO A 401 -4.36 -13.20 15.61
C PRO A 401 -4.38 -11.69 15.40
N ALA A 402 -5.28 -11.20 14.58
CA ALA A 402 -5.26 -9.79 14.15
C ALA A 402 -5.70 -8.82 15.26
N SER A 403 -6.33 -9.33 16.31
CA SER A 403 -6.74 -8.48 17.44
C SER A 403 -6.87 -9.31 18.71
N THR A 404 -6.82 -8.61 19.84
CA THR A 404 -7.01 -9.29 21.14
C THR A 404 -8.41 -9.91 21.26
N PRO A 405 -9.49 -9.26 20.79
CA PRO A 405 -10.79 -9.98 20.82
C PRO A 405 -10.76 -11.31 20.09
N ILE A 406 -10.07 -11.39 18.95
CA ILE A 406 -9.91 -12.66 18.23
C ILE A 406 -9.10 -13.64 19.08
N TYR A 407 -8.00 -13.18 19.64
CA TYR A 407 -7.10 -14.01 20.44
C TYR A 407 -7.85 -14.62 21.62
N VAL A 408 -8.63 -13.77 22.32
CA VAL A 408 -9.41 -14.24 23.47
C VAL A 408 -10.43 -15.31 23.05
N GLU A 409 -11.10 -15.08 21.93
CA GLU A 409 -12.09 -16.06 21.46
C GLU A 409 -11.45 -17.40 21.08
N LEU A 410 -10.24 -17.35 20.50
CA LEU A 410 -9.48 -18.57 20.19
C LEU A 410 -9.08 -19.31 21.47
N ALA A 411 -8.78 -18.55 22.53
CA ALA A 411 -8.48 -19.17 23.82
C ALA A 411 -9.75 -19.82 24.41
N ARG A 412 -10.87 -19.11 24.32
CA ARG A 412 -12.14 -19.60 24.90
C ARG A 412 -12.66 -20.84 24.19
N ASN A 413 -12.49 -20.91 22.86
CA ASN A 413 -13.04 -22.03 22.10
C ASN A 413 -12.05 -23.19 21.90
N GLY A 414 -10.87 -23.10 22.49
CA GLY A 414 -9.89 -24.18 22.48
C GLY A 414 -9.00 -24.22 21.24
N ARG A 415 -9.21 -23.37 20.26
CA ARG A 415 -8.40 -23.38 19.04
C ARG A 415 -6.93 -23.01 19.31
N LEU A 416 -6.71 -22.14 20.28
CA LEU A 416 -5.37 -21.76 20.68
C LEU A 416 -4.59 -22.99 21.13
N ALA A 417 -5.18 -23.79 22.00
CA ALA A 417 -4.53 -25.01 22.48
C ALA A 417 -4.29 -25.99 21.33
N ASP A 418 -5.28 -26.15 20.45
CA ASP A 418 -5.15 -27.04 19.30
C ASP A 418 -3.91 -26.69 18.45
N LEU A 419 -3.68 -25.39 18.23
CA LEU A 419 -2.53 -24.92 17.46
C LEU A 419 -1.22 -25.13 18.22
N MET A 420 -1.18 -24.73 19.48
CA MET A 420 0.06 -24.78 20.27
C MET A 420 0.53 -26.22 20.49
N GLU A 421 -0.39 -27.14 20.61
CA GLU A 421 -0.03 -28.54 20.79
C GLU A 421 0.67 -29.14 19.57
N THR A 422 0.51 -28.52 18.39
CA THR A 422 1.19 -29.00 17.17
C THR A 422 2.65 -28.56 17.08
N GLY A 423 3.07 -27.60 17.92
CA GLY A 423 4.38 -26.97 17.84
C GLY A 423 4.34 -25.56 17.28
N ALA A 424 3.17 -25.09 16.87
CA ALA A 424 3.03 -23.71 16.36
C ALA A 424 3.17 -22.70 17.50
N ILE A 425 3.66 -21.52 17.15
CA ILE A 425 3.79 -20.40 18.08
C ILE A 425 2.67 -19.41 17.80
N VAL A 426 1.96 -18.97 18.85
CA VAL A 426 0.90 -17.98 18.70
C VAL A 426 1.31 -16.71 19.43
N LYS A 427 1.24 -15.59 18.73
CA LYS A 427 1.71 -14.30 19.26
C LYS A 427 0.58 -13.28 19.23
N THR A 428 0.84 -12.09 19.80
CA THR A 428 -0.18 -11.03 19.84
C THR A 428 -0.29 -10.29 18.50
N ALA A 429 -1.26 -9.42 18.39
CA ALA A 429 -1.50 -8.62 17.18
C ALA A 429 -0.28 -7.74 16.86
N PHE A 430 0.25 -7.90 15.67
CA PHE A 430 1.50 -7.24 15.28
C PHE A 430 1.67 -7.38 13.77
N CYS A 431 2.02 -6.29 13.10
CA CYS A 431 2.22 -6.30 11.66
C CYS A 431 3.63 -6.73 11.22
N GLY A 432 4.51 -6.99 12.18
CA GLY A 432 5.93 -7.26 11.90
C GLY A 432 6.21 -8.23 10.76
N PRO A 433 5.58 -9.41 10.75
CA PRO A 433 5.87 -10.35 9.67
C PRO A 433 5.47 -9.88 8.27
N CYS A 434 4.59 -8.88 8.19
CA CYS A 434 4.18 -8.33 6.91
C CYS A 434 5.17 -7.33 6.35
N PHE A 435 6.10 -6.81 7.17
CA PHE A 435 7.01 -5.77 6.70
C PHE A 435 8.46 -5.94 7.14
N GLY A 436 8.83 -7.12 7.61
CA GLY A 436 10.22 -7.46 7.87
C GLY A 436 10.73 -7.13 9.26
N ALA A 437 9.85 -7.06 10.25
CA ALA A 437 10.24 -6.74 11.62
C ALA A 437 9.99 -7.88 12.61
N GLY A 438 9.75 -9.08 12.15
CA GLY A 438 9.55 -10.22 13.04
C GLY A 438 9.56 -11.53 12.28
N ASP A 439 9.98 -12.58 12.96
CA ASP A 439 10.05 -13.93 12.36
C ASP A 439 10.92 -13.96 11.11
N THR A 440 12.06 -13.28 11.16
CA THR A 440 12.99 -13.25 10.05
C THR A 440 13.61 -14.64 9.88
N PRO A 441 13.55 -15.23 8.68
CA PRO A 441 14.10 -16.57 8.49
C PRO A 441 15.60 -16.56 8.24
N ALA A 442 16.20 -17.73 8.22
CA ALA A 442 17.64 -17.88 7.96
C ALA A 442 17.98 -17.47 6.52
N ASN A 443 19.26 -17.27 6.27
CA ASN A 443 19.75 -16.96 4.93
C ASN A 443 19.32 -18.07 3.95
N ASN A 444 18.83 -17.67 2.80
CA ASN A 444 18.33 -18.52 1.72
C ASN A 444 17.09 -19.33 2.09
N ALA A 445 16.44 -19.02 3.22
CA ALA A 445 15.22 -19.73 3.61
C ALA A 445 14.04 -19.28 2.75
N PHE A 446 13.06 -20.17 2.63
CA PHE A 446 11.84 -19.92 1.87
C PHE A 446 10.66 -20.00 2.84
N SER A 447 9.95 -18.88 2.96
CA SER A 447 8.82 -18.71 3.87
C SER A 447 7.52 -18.65 3.10
N ILE A 448 6.45 -19.27 3.61
CA ILE A 448 5.11 -19.11 3.03
C ILE A 448 4.26 -18.36 4.04
N ARG A 449 3.58 -17.32 3.58
CA ARG A 449 2.85 -16.42 4.50
C ARG A 449 1.45 -16.08 3.97
N HIS A 450 0.49 -16.12 4.87
CA HIS A 450 -0.78 -15.46 4.62
C HIS A 450 -0.64 -14.07 5.23
N SER A 451 -0.06 -13.20 4.45
CA SER A 451 0.14 -11.79 4.74
C SER A 451 -0.09 -11.07 3.43
N THR A 452 0.38 -9.83 3.29
CA THR A 452 -0.04 -9.01 2.16
C THR A 452 0.97 -8.92 1.02
N ARG A 453 2.29 -9.09 1.31
CA ARG A 453 3.32 -8.83 0.30
C ARG A 453 4.51 -9.76 0.42
N ASN A 454 5.18 -9.94 -0.73
CA ASN A 454 6.37 -10.79 -0.81
C ASN A 454 7.51 -10.12 -1.59
N PHE A 455 7.59 -8.79 -1.49
CA PHE A 455 8.66 -8.01 -2.13
C PHE A 455 10.03 -8.43 -1.62
N PRO A 456 11.12 -8.11 -2.38
CA PRO A 456 12.47 -8.47 -1.92
C PRO A 456 12.75 -7.95 -0.51
N ASN A 457 13.35 -8.81 0.32
CA ASN A 457 13.74 -8.52 1.70
C ASN A 457 12.56 -8.17 2.62
N ARG A 458 11.34 -8.45 2.18
CA ARG A 458 10.15 -8.16 2.98
C ARG A 458 10.08 -9.00 4.26
N GLU A 459 10.81 -10.08 4.29
CA GLU A 459 10.87 -10.97 5.46
C GLU A 459 11.94 -10.53 6.47
N GLY A 460 12.79 -9.55 6.11
CA GLY A 460 13.75 -8.98 7.05
C GLY A 460 15.22 -9.25 6.75
N SER A 461 15.55 -9.98 5.69
CA SER A 461 16.96 -10.20 5.34
C SER A 461 17.58 -8.87 4.90
N LYS A 462 18.91 -8.78 4.98
CA LYS A 462 19.62 -7.53 4.71
C LYS A 462 20.64 -7.72 3.59
N LEU A 463 20.36 -7.12 2.46
CA LEU A 463 21.19 -7.24 1.27
C LEU A 463 22.61 -6.76 1.51
N GLN A 464 22.80 -5.71 2.29
CA GLN A 464 24.12 -5.19 2.62
C GLN A 464 25.01 -6.22 3.33
N ASN A 465 24.40 -7.17 4.01
CA ASN A 465 25.11 -8.25 4.68
C ASN A 465 25.27 -9.48 3.77
N GLY A 466 24.86 -9.41 2.51
CA GLY A 466 24.89 -10.53 1.60
C GLY A 466 23.82 -11.57 1.86
N GLN A 467 22.75 -11.18 2.55
CA GLN A 467 21.69 -12.09 2.95
C GLN A 467 20.49 -11.98 2.03
N ILE A 468 19.84 -13.10 1.79
CA ILE A 468 18.56 -13.12 1.07
C ILE A 468 17.74 -14.29 1.63
N SER A 469 16.47 -14.04 1.83
CA SER A 469 15.49 -15.09 1.99
C SER A 469 14.27 -14.62 1.23
N SER A 470 13.21 -15.40 1.19
CA SER A 470 12.10 -15.01 0.34
C SER A 470 10.77 -15.48 0.91
N VAL A 471 9.72 -14.81 0.45
CA VAL A 471 8.35 -15.08 0.88
C VAL A 471 7.51 -15.41 -0.34
N ALA A 472 6.72 -16.48 -0.22
CA ALA A 472 5.61 -16.70 -1.14
C ALA A 472 4.31 -16.49 -0.36
N LEU A 473 3.29 -15.95 -1.03
CA LEU A 473 2.01 -15.74 -0.38
C LEU A 473 1.09 -16.93 -0.62
N MET A 474 0.41 -17.36 0.44
CA MET A 474 -0.53 -18.48 0.37
C MET A 474 -1.66 -18.26 1.35
N ASP A 475 -2.74 -19.00 1.17
CA ASP A 475 -3.86 -18.97 2.12
C ASP A 475 -3.50 -19.76 3.38
N ALA A 476 -4.04 -19.32 4.51
CA ALA A 476 -3.83 -19.95 5.81
C ALA A 476 -4.12 -21.45 5.78
N ARG A 477 -5.13 -21.87 5.01
CA ARG A 477 -5.52 -23.28 4.94
C ARG A 477 -4.42 -24.11 4.30
N SER A 478 -3.83 -23.62 3.21
CA SER A 478 -2.75 -24.35 2.54
C SER A 478 -1.44 -24.24 3.32
N ILE A 479 -1.23 -23.15 4.07
CA ILE A 479 -0.09 -23.08 4.99
C ILE A 479 -0.25 -24.16 6.06
N ALA A 480 -1.45 -24.32 6.63
CA ALA A 480 -1.70 -25.36 7.63
C ALA A 480 -1.52 -26.76 7.04
N ALA A 481 -1.97 -26.97 5.80
CA ALA A 481 -1.76 -28.25 5.12
C ALA A 481 -0.29 -28.56 4.94
N THR A 482 0.50 -27.56 4.57
CA THR A 482 1.96 -27.70 4.43
C THR A 482 2.58 -28.00 5.78
N ALA A 483 2.14 -27.33 6.84
CA ALA A 483 2.61 -27.58 8.21
C ALA A 483 2.28 -29.00 8.65
N ALA A 484 1.07 -29.48 8.35
CA ALA A 484 0.67 -30.85 8.67
C ALA A 484 1.55 -31.88 7.97
N ASN A 485 2.10 -31.53 6.82
CA ASN A 485 3.04 -32.36 6.09
C ASN A 485 4.50 -31.97 6.37
N LYS A 486 4.72 -31.30 7.50
CA LYS A 486 6.04 -31.04 8.06
C LYS A 486 6.93 -30.22 7.12
N GLY A 487 6.32 -29.29 6.37
CA GLY A 487 7.04 -28.37 5.51
C GLY A 487 6.97 -28.69 4.02
N TYR A 488 6.42 -29.81 3.63
CA TYR A 488 6.27 -30.11 2.21
C TYR A 488 5.04 -29.41 1.65
N LEU A 489 5.23 -28.63 0.62
CA LEU A 489 4.18 -27.78 0.05
C LEU A 489 2.94 -28.60 -0.33
N THR A 490 1.80 -28.25 0.25
CA THR A 490 0.57 -29.01 0.11
C THR A 490 -0.61 -28.05 -0.04
N ALA A 491 -1.49 -28.34 -1.00
CA ALA A 491 -2.73 -27.60 -1.15
C ALA A 491 -3.75 -28.07 -0.12
N ALA A 492 -4.51 -27.14 0.45
CA ALA A 492 -5.53 -27.51 1.45
C ALA A 492 -6.58 -28.46 0.86
N THR A 493 -6.84 -28.35 -0.44
CA THR A 493 -7.81 -29.23 -1.10
C THR A 493 -7.34 -30.69 -1.18
N ASP A 494 -6.07 -30.95 -0.91
CA ASP A 494 -5.54 -32.32 -0.84
C ASP A 494 -5.73 -32.95 0.54
N MET A 495 -6.26 -32.20 1.51
CA MET A 495 -6.49 -32.69 2.86
C MET A 495 -7.95 -33.06 3.04
N ASP A 496 -8.19 -34.14 3.76
CA ASP A 496 -9.57 -34.57 4.09
C ASP A 496 -9.91 -34.05 5.50
N VAL A 497 -10.49 -32.88 5.53
CA VAL A 497 -10.76 -32.16 6.79
C VAL A 497 -12.19 -31.63 6.81
N GLU A 498 -12.86 -31.79 7.95
CA GLU A 498 -14.14 -31.13 8.19
C GLU A 498 -13.89 -29.82 8.90
N PHE A 499 -14.31 -28.71 8.27
CA PHE A 499 -14.16 -27.39 8.84
C PHE A 499 -15.33 -27.11 9.79
N THR A 500 -15.01 -26.83 11.05
CA THR A 500 -16.05 -26.68 12.09
C THR A 500 -16.80 -25.37 12.02
N GLY A 501 -16.14 -24.30 11.51
CA GLY A 501 -16.75 -22.99 11.37
C GLY A 501 -17.36 -22.47 12.66
N PRO A 502 -16.59 -22.41 13.78
CA PRO A 502 -17.18 -21.99 15.04
C PRO A 502 -17.68 -20.54 14.97
N ALA A 503 -18.73 -20.26 15.75
CA ALA A 503 -19.28 -18.91 15.82
C ALA A 503 -18.30 -17.97 16.50
N TYR A 504 -18.26 -16.72 16.03
CA TYR A 504 -17.41 -15.69 16.62
C TYR A 504 -18.23 -14.83 17.57
N HIS A 505 -17.68 -14.59 18.76
CA HIS A 505 -18.27 -13.71 19.77
C HIS A 505 -17.31 -12.58 20.05
N PHE A 506 -17.70 -11.37 19.68
CA PHE A 506 -16.86 -10.18 19.89
C PHE A 506 -17.13 -9.61 21.28
N ASP A 507 -16.07 -9.44 22.05
CA ASP A 507 -16.15 -8.91 23.42
C ASP A 507 -15.60 -7.48 23.43
N SER A 508 -16.49 -6.50 23.33
CA SER A 508 -16.09 -5.10 23.26
C SER A 508 -15.45 -4.59 24.56
N SER A 509 -15.66 -5.29 25.69
CA SER A 509 -15.07 -4.87 26.96
C SER A 509 -13.54 -4.93 26.91
N ILE A 510 -12.98 -5.77 26.04
CA ILE A 510 -11.53 -5.85 25.88
C ILE A 510 -10.96 -4.50 25.47
N TYR A 511 -11.59 -3.87 24.47
CA TYR A 511 -11.15 -2.55 24.04
C TYR A 511 -11.51 -1.47 25.08
N ALA A 512 -12.69 -1.57 25.69
CA ALA A 512 -13.09 -0.60 26.71
C ALA A 512 -12.11 -0.55 27.88
N ASN A 513 -11.47 -1.68 28.17
CA ASN A 513 -10.49 -1.75 29.27
C ASN A 513 -9.14 -1.16 28.92
N ARG A 514 -8.83 -0.92 27.65
CA ARG A 514 -7.45 -0.59 27.31
C ARG A 514 -7.30 0.52 26.26
N VAL A 515 -8.25 0.72 25.38
CA VAL A 515 -8.15 1.72 24.31
C VAL A 515 -8.60 3.08 24.88
N PHE A 516 -7.79 4.12 24.62
CA PHE A 516 -8.19 5.47 24.98
C PHE A 516 -9.08 6.03 23.88
N ASP A 517 -10.30 6.40 24.24
CA ASP A 517 -11.23 7.02 23.29
C ASP A 517 -11.68 8.36 23.87
N SER A 518 -11.24 9.44 23.22
CA SER A 518 -11.58 10.81 23.66
C SER A 518 -13.05 11.14 23.38
N LYS A 519 -13.72 10.33 22.56
CA LYS A 519 -15.08 10.61 22.07
C LYS A 519 -15.17 11.97 21.38
N GLY A 520 -14.09 12.35 20.71
CA GLY A 520 -14.00 13.58 19.96
C GLY A 520 -13.78 14.83 20.81
N VAL A 521 -13.55 14.67 22.11
CA VAL A 521 -13.34 15.82 23.01
C VAL A 521 -11.84 16.08 23.14
N ALA A 522 -11.40 17.23 22.65
CA ALA A 522 -10.01 17.66 22.74
C ALA A 522 -9.73 18.27 24.11
N ASP A 523 -8.46 18.15 24.54
CA ASP A 523 -7.98 18.80 25.76
C ASP A 523 -6.78 19.68 25.39
N PRO A 524 -7.02 20.95 25.08
CA PRO A 524 -5.91 21.83 24.63
C PRO A 524 -4.79 21.98 25.65
N GLU A 525 -5.05 21.72 26.92
CA GLU A 525 -4.04 21.85 27.98
C GLU A 525 -3.13 20.61 28.11
N GLN A 526 -3.48 19.51 27.44
CA GLN A 526 -2.64 18.32 27.47
C GLN A 526 -1.27 18.61 26.85
N GLU A 527 -0.20 18.28 27.58
CA GLU A 527 1.16 18.42 27.06
C GLU A 527 1.50 17.21 26.20
N ILE A 528 2.11 17.45 25.06
CA ILE A 528 2.59 16.37 24.18
C ILE A 528 3.93 15.86 24.71
N GLN A 529 4.07 14.54 24.79
CA GLN A 529 5.34 13.93 25.17
C GLN A 529 6.19 13.67 23.93
N PHE A 530 7.35 14.31 23.87
CA PHE A 530 8.32 14.13 22.78
C PHE A 530 9.47 13.29 23.29
N GLY A 531 9.82 12.25 22.56
CA GLY A 531 11.07 11.55 22.84
C GLY A 531 12.21 12.23 22.06
N PRO A 532 13.46 11.94 22.44
CA PRO A 532 14.60 12.60 21.77
C PRO A 532 14.74 12.27 20.30
N ASN A 533 14.15 11.19 19.83
CA ASN A 533 14.20 10.83 18.41
C ASN A 533 13.10 11.51 17.57
N ILE A 534 12.13 12.14 18.20
CA ILE A 534 11.04 12.81 17.46
C ILE A 534 11.54 14.18 17.04
N LYS A 535 11.78 14.36 15.74
CA LYS A 535 12.43 15.56 15.20
C LYS A 535 11.50 16.30 14.24
N ASP A 536 11.72 17.58 14.14
CA ASP A 536 11.00 18.42 13.17
C ASP A 536 11.59 18.21 11.76
N TRP A 537 10.79 18.59 10.76
CA TRP A 537 11.24 18.57 9.39
C TRP A 537 12.30 19.66 9.18
N PRO A 538 13.32 19.38 8.34
CA PRO A 538 14.26 20.44 7.98
C PRO A 538 13.58 21.51 7.12
N GLU A 539 14.19 22.68 7.04
CA GLU A 539 13.71 23.74 6.18
C GLU A 539 13.75 23.31 4.73
N MET A 540 12.71 23.65 3.98
CA MET A 540 12.59 23.34 2.56
C MET A 540 12.49 24.65 1.79
N VAL A 541 13.18 24.73 0.65
CA VAL A 541 13.17 25.96 -0.16
C VAL A 541 12.13 25.88 -1.27
N ALA A 542 11.64 27.05 -1.69
CA ALA A 542 10.70 27.14 -2.80
C ALA A 542 11.36 26.71 -4.10
N LEU A 543 10.56 26.33 -5.08
CA LEU A 543 11.08 25.92 -6.39
C LEU A 543 11.81 27.10 -7.03
N PRO A 544 13.07 26.95 -7.40
CA PRO A 544 13.79 28.03 -8.06
C PRO A 544 13.34 28.22 -9.52
N GLU A 545 13.75 29.34 -10.10
CA GLU A 545 13.39 29.65 -11.50
C GLU A 545 13.90 28.56 -12.46
N ASN A 546 15.14 28.10 -12.23
CA ASN A 546 15.80 27.09 -13.06
C ASN A 546 16.34 25.99 -12.15
N LEU A 547 16.47 24.76 -12.68
CA LEU A 547 16.99 23.63 -11.92
C LEU A 547 18.15 22.96 -12.63
N ILE A 548 19.14 22.58 -11.83
CA ILE A 548 20.17 21.63 -12.24
C ILE A 548 19.97 20.40 -11.36
N ILE A 549 19.71 19.26 -11.97
CA ILE A 549 19.53 18.02 -11.20
C ILE A 549 20.54 16.96 -11.68
N LYS A 550 21.19 16.33 -10.72
CA LYS A 550 22.12 15.25 -11.03
C LYS A 550 21.39 13.91 -10.88
N VAL A 551 21.56 13.04 -11.86
CA VAL A 551 21.01 11.68 -11.77
C VAL A 551 21.90 10.90 -10.83
N VAL A 552 21.37 10.50 -9.68
CA VAL A 552 22.16 9.83 -8.64
C VAL A 552 21.75 8.39 -8.42
N SER A 553 20.76 7.91 -9.15
CA SER A 553 20.41 6.48 -9.19
C SER A 553 19.64 6.19 -10.46
N GLU A 554 19.84 5.01 -11.00
CA GLU A 554 19.23 4.60 -12.26
C GLU A 554 18.76 3.15 -12.08
N ILE A 555 17.45 2.95 -12.06
CA ILE A 555 16.84 1.65 -11.72
C ILE A 555 16.04 1.15 -12.91
N HIS A 556 16.44 0.03 -13.47
CA HIS A 556 15.84 -0.51 -14.69
C HIS A 556 14.92 -1.70 -14.44
N ASP A 557 14.70 -2.11 -13.19
CA ASP A 557 13.71 -3.14 -12.86
C ASP A 557 12.35 -2.72 -13.39
N PRO A 558 11.52 -3.66 -13.85
CA PRO A 558 10.18 -3.31 -14.34
C PRO A 558 9.31 -2.57 -13.34
N VAL A 559 9.49 -2.83 -12.05
CA VAL A 559 8.74 -2.19 -10.97
C VAL A 559 9.71 -1.94 -9.81
N THR A 560 9.62 -0.76 -9.20
CA THR A 560 10.37 -0.46 -7.98
C THR A 560 9.36 -0.18 -6.87
N THR A 561 9.45 -0.95 -5.79
CA THR A 561 8.50 -0.81 -4.69
C THR A 561 8.89 0.32 -3.75
N THR A 562 7.92 0.80 -2.99
CA THR A 562 8.22 1.77 -1.94
C THR A 562 9.13 1.17 -0.87
N ASP A 563 9.08 -0.15 -0.67
CA ASP A 563 9.99 -0.84 0.24
C ASP A 563 11.44 -0.73 -0.23
N GLU A 564 11.66 -0.72 -1.54
CA GLU A 564 13.00 -0.53 -2.08
C GLU A 564 13.43 0.94 -1.98
N LEU A 565 12.48 1.86 -2.14
CA LEU A 565 12.78 3.28 -2.01
C LEU A 565 13.12 3.66 -0.56
N ILE A 566 12.39 3.06 0.39
CA ILE A 566 12.70 3.21 1.82
C ILE A 566 12.30 1.92 2.54
N PRO A 567 13.25 1.15 3.05
CA PRO A 567 12.93 -0.13 3.68
C PRO A 567 12.05 0.02 4.90
N SER A 568 11.29 -1.02 5.20
CA SER A 568 10.29 -0.97 6.28
C SER A 568 10.84 -1.39 7.63
N GLY A 569 11.14 -2.68 7.80
CA GLY A 569 11.36 -3.24 9.13
C GLY A 569 12.50 -2.63 9.92
N GLU A 570 13.68 -2.64 9.32
CA GLU A 570 14.90 -2.23 10.02
C GLU A 570 14.96 -0.73 10.31
N THR A 571 14.11 0.05 9.64
CA THR A 571 14.11 1.51 9.76
C THR A 571 12.94 2.02 10.58
N SER A 572 12.09 1.13 11.07
CA SER A 572 10.82 1.56 11.66
C SER A 572 11.01 2.47 12.88
N SER A 573 12.11 2.32 13.60
CA SER A 573 12.40 3.15 14.78
C SER A 573 12.78 4.59 14.43
N PHE A 574 13.09 4.88 13.15
CA PHE A 574 13.52 6.21 12.74
C PHE A 574 12.42 6.98 12.02
N ARG A 575 11.19 6.46 11.98
CA ARG A 575 10.10 7.11 11.25
C ARG A 575 9.72 8.49 11.81
N SER A 576 10.10 8.76 13.05
CA SER A 576 9.85 10.05 13.70
C SER A 576 11.01 11.02 13.54
N ASN A 577 12.00 10.67 12.73
CA ASN A 577 13.24 11.44 12.58
C ASN A 577 13.57 11.52 11.09
N PRO A 578 13.08 12.55 10.40
CA PRO A 578 13.26 12.60 8.94
C PRO A 578 14.70 12.52 8.47
N LEU A 579 15.63 13.18 9.17
CA LEU A 579 17.05 13.15 8.79
C LEU A 579 17.65 11.76 9.02
N GLY A 580 17.32 11.14 10.17
CA GLY A 580 17.83 9.80 10.47
C GLY A 580 17.28 8.75 9.53
N LEU A 581 16.00 8.87 9.19
CA LEU A 581 15.37 7.90 8.29
C LEU A 581 15.95 7.99 6.88
N ALA A 582 16.22 9.22 6.42
CA ALA A 582 16.72 9.42 5.05
C ALA A 582 18.04 8.70 4.79
N GLU A 583 18.82 8.39 5.84
CA GLU A 583 20.06 7.65 5.67
C GLU A 583 19.86 6.25 5.10
N PHE A 584 18.63 5.73 5.16
CA PHE A 584 18.31 4.38 4.69
C PHE A 584 17.66 4.35 3.30
N ALA A 585 17.50 5.52 2.65
CA ALA A 585 16.83 5.58 1.36
C ALA A 585 17.58 4.71 0.34
N LEU A 586 16.83 3.85 -0.35
CA LEU A 586 17.37 2.90 -1.35
C LEU A 586 18.45 1.96 -0.81
N SER A 587 18.52 1.77 0.51
CA SER A 587 19.59 0.96 1.09
C SER A 587 19.51 -0.51 0.64
N ARG A 588 18.34 -1.00 0.30
CA ARG A 588 18.18 -2.37 -0.19
C ARG A 588 18.38 -2.49 -1.71
N LYS A 589 18.36 -1.37 -2.44
CA LYS A 589 18.42 -1.41 -3.90
C LYS A 589 19.68 -0.78 -4.46
N ASP A 590 20.05 0.39 -3.94
CA ASP A 590 21.23 1.14 -4.41
C ASP A 590 21.87 1.83 -3.19
N PRO A 591 22.61 1.07 -2.37
CA PRO A 591 23.15 1.64 -1.12
C PRO A 591 24.01 2.88 -1.28
N ALA A 592 24.62 3.11 -2.44
CA ALA A 592 25.43 4.28 -2.68
C ALA A 592 24.61 5.54 -2.97
N TYR A 593 23.31 5.41 -3.16
CA TYR A 593 22.44 6.55 -3.49
C TYR A 593 22.56 7.68 -2.47
N VAL A 594 22.48 7.35 -1.17
CA VAL A 594 22.50 8.39 -0.13
C VAL A 594 23.76 9.22 -0.20
N GLY A 595 24.92 8.58 -0.34
CA GLY A 595 26.19 9.29 -0.44
C GLY A 595 26.24 10.19 -1.67
N ARG A 596 25.78 9.68 -2.81
CA ARG A 596 25.76 10.46 -4.05
C ARG A 596 24.81 11.67 -3.92
N ALA A 597 23.63 11.47 -3.32
CA ALA A 597 22.69 12.58 -3.14
C ALA A 597 23.24 13.65 -2.21
N LYS A 598 23.89 13.24 -1.13
CA LYS A 598 24.47 14.19 -0.16
C LYS A 598 25.58 15.03 -0.78
N GLU A 599 26.37 14.45 -1.69
CA GLU A 599 27.41 15.23 -2.37
C GLU A 599 26.81 16.38 -3.16
N VAL A 600 25.72 16.11 -3.90
CA VAL A 600 25.03 17.16 -4.65
C VAL A 600 24.41 18.18 -3.72
N GLN A 601 23.85 17.70 -2.59
CA GLN A 601 23.19 18.58 -1.64
C GLN A 601 24.13 19.62 -1.05
N LYS A 602 25.42 19.32 -0.96
CA LYS A 602 26.41 20.30 -0.48
C LYS A 602 26.37 21.59 -1.29
N ALA A 603 26.18 21.48 -2.60
CA ALA A 603 26.12 22.65 -3.49
C ALA A 603 24.86 23.48 -3.20
N GLU A 604 23.72 22.80 -3.02
CA GLU A 604 22.48 23.53 -2.74
C GLU A 604 22.54 24.23 -1.39
N LYS A 605 23.10 23.58 -0.39
CA LYS A 605 23.28 24.19 0.93
C LYS A 605 24.18 25.40 0.86
N ALA A 606 25.26 25.33 0.07
CA ALA A 606 26.16 26.47 -0.14
C ALA A 606 25.39 27.61 -0.80
N ARG A 607 24.61 27.31 -1.83
CA ARG A 607 23.82 28.32 -2.53
C ARG A 607 22.83 29.02 -1.57
N GLU A 608 22.14 28.24 -0.75
CA GLU A 608 21.17 28.77 0.21
C GLU A 608 21.86 29.71 1.23
N ALA A 609 23.11 29.40 1.57
CA ALA A 609 23.91 30.22 2.49
C ALA A 609 24.59 31.41 1.80
N GLY A 610 24.33 31.60 0.51
CA GLY A 610 24.94 32.67 -0.23
C GLY A 610 26.38 32.43 -0.67
N GLN A 611 26.83 31.16 -0.57
CA GLN A 611 28.21 30.76 -0.90
C GLN A 611 28.29 30.18 -2.30
N CYS A 612 29.51 30.00 -2.80
CA CYS A 612 29.74 29.50 -4.13
C CYS A 612 29.47 27.99 -4.21
N MET A 613 28.60 27.59 -5.11
CA MET A 613 28.30 26.17 -5.33
C MET A 613 29.52 25.40 -5.84
N GLY A 614 30.33 26.05 -6.67
CA GLY A 614 31.50 25.41 -7.25
C GLY A 614 32.59 25.10 -6.25
N GLU A 615 32.62 25.78 -5.12
CA GLU A 615 33.55 25.45 -4.04
C GLU A 615 33.11 24.22 -3.30
N ALA A 616 31.78 24.10 -3.08
CA ALA A 616 31.22 22.95 -2.39
C ALA A 616 31.25 21.70 -3.26
N LEU A 617 31.05 21.87 -4.59
CA LEU A 617 31.01 20.76 -5.54
C LEU A 617 31.71 21.21 -6.80
N PRO A 618 33.05 20.99 -6.91
CA PRO A 618 33.84 21.57 -7.99
C PRO A 618 33.37 21.27 -9.42
N GLU A 619 32.78 20.11 -9.64
CA GLU A 619 32.30 19.75 -10.99
C GLU A 619 31.21 20.71 -11.48
N LEU A 620 30.54 21.42 -10.59
CA LEU A 620 29.52 22.39 -10.98
C LEU A 620 30.11 23.63 -11.66
N ARG A 621 31.41 23.89 -11.50
CA ARG A 621 32.04 25.02 -12.22
C ARG A 621 31.89 24.84 -13.72
N ASP A 622 32.26 23.67 -14.22
CA ASP A 622 32.13 23.37 -15.65
C ASP A 622 30.69 23.32 -16.09
N ILE A 623 29.84 22.73 -15.27
CA ILE A 623 28.40 22.62 -15.55
C ILE A 623 27.79 24.03 -15.69
N MET A 624 28.02 24.89 -14.71
CA MET A 624 27.51 26.26 -14.75
C MET A 624 28.07 27.04 -15.93
N HIS A 625 29.37 26.87 -16.21
CA HIS A 625 30.01 27.55 -17.32
C HIS A 625 29.37 27.17 -18.65
N LYS A 626 29.09 25.89 -18.82
CA LYS A 626 28.44 25.39 -20.04
C LYS A 626 27.03 25.95 -20.20
N ILE A 627 26.28 25.99 -19.12
CA ILE A 627 24.90 26.51 -19.17
C ILE A 627 24.92 28.01 -19.50
N LYS A 628 25.88 28.75 -18.94
CA LYS A 628 25.95 30.20 -19.12
C LYS A 628 26.27 30.60 -20.56
N GLU A 629 26.74 29.68 -21.38
CA GLU A 629 26.93 29.97 -22.81
C GLU A 629 25.63 30.35 -23.50
N THR A 630 24.48 29.87 -22.97
CA THR A 630 23.17 30.06 -23.58
C THR A 630 22.14 30.69 -22.65
N TYR A 631 22.23 30.46 -21.37
CA TYR A 631 21.20 30.85 -20.39
C TYR A 631 21.84 31.75 -19.32
N ASP A 632 21.04 32.71 -18.85
CA ASP A 632 21.45 33.62 -17.78
C ASP A 632 21.15 32.98 -16.42
N VAL A 633 22.08 32.18 -15.91
CA VAL A 633 21.91 31.48 -14.61
C VAL A 633 22.97 31.95 -13.63
N HIS A 634 22.54 32.09 -12.37
CA HIS A 634 23.41 32.46 -11.25
C HIS A 634 22.79 31.88 -9.97
N LYS A 635 23.54 31.96 -8.88
CA LYS A 635 23.12 31.27 -7.65
C LYS A 635 21.78 31.75 -7.11
N SER A 636 21.29 32.88 -7.51
CA SER A 636 19.99 33.37 -7.03
C SER A 636 18.80 32.89 -7.88
N ASN A 637 19.04 32.36 -9.08
CA ASN A 637 17.93 31.93 -9.93
C ASN A 637 18.02 30.46 -10.38
N VAL A 638 18.98 29.71 -9.85
CA VAL A 638 19.10 28.28 -10.20
C VAL A 638 19.28 27.47 -8.91
N GLY A 639 18.51 26.40 -8.79
CA GLY A 639 18.68 25.45 -7.69
C GLY A 639 19.39 24.20 -8.17
N VAL A 640 20.04 23.50 -7.24
CA VAL A 640 20.78 22.30 -7.54
C VAL A 640 20.26 21.17 -6.64
N GLY A 641 20.05 20.01 -7.23
CA GLY A 641 19.64 18.85 -6.44
C GLY A 641 19.79 17.56 -7.19
N SER A 642 19.13 16.54 -6.72
CA SER A 642 19.27 15.20 -7.27
C SER A 642 17.95 14.70 -7.85
N THR A 643 18.05 13.67 -8.68
CA THR A 643 16.92 12.94 -9.19
C THR A 643 17.29 11.46 -9.31
N ILE A 644 16.28 10.61 -9.35
CA ILE A 644 16.47 9.20 -9.69
C ILE A 644 15.68 8.91 -10.96
N PHE A 645 16.15 7.94 -11.73
CA PHE A 645 15.36 7.33 -12.78
C PHE A 645 14.92 5.95 -12.33
N ALA A 646 13.65 5.63 -12.55
CA ALA A 646 13.14 4.27 -12.36
C ALA A 646 12.05 4.02 -13.37
N VAL A 647 11.93 2.77 -13.83
CA VAL A 647 10.95 2.44 -14.87
C VAL A 647 9.52 2.64 -14.37
N LYS A 648 9.21 2.09 -13.19
CA LYS A 648 7.84 2.16 -12.65
C LYS A 648 7.92 2.16 -11.12
N PRO A 649 8.27 3.30 -10.53
CA PRO A 649 8.45 3.36 -9.07
C PRO A 649 7.14 3.58 -8.34
N GLY A 650 7.11 3.11 -7.08
CA GLY A 650 6.05 3.46 -6.14
C GLY A 650 5.00 2.41 -5.91
N ASP A 651 5.26 1.17 -6.29
CA ASP A 651 4.34 0.08 -5.99
C ASP A 651 4.42 -0.25 -4.49
N GLY A 652 3.28 -0.57 -3.90
CA GLY A 652 3.23 -1.09 -2.56
C GLY A 652 2.74 -0.10 -1.52
N SER A 653 3.56 0.13 -0.49
CA SER A 653 3.19 0.89 0.70
C SER A 653 2.81 2.34 0.39
N ALA A 654 1.85 2.85 1.17
CA ALA A 654 1.40 4.24 1.04
C ALA A 654 2.32 5.24 1.74
N ARG A 655 3.37 4.77 2.42
CA ARG A 655 4.21 5.65 3.23
C ARG A 655 4.82 6.79 2.40
N GLU A 656 4.63 8.00 2.88
CA GLU A 656 5.17 9.17 2.19
C GLU A 656 6.71 9.23 2.30
N GLN A 657 7.30 8.47 3.21
CA GLN A 657 8.75 8.47 3.37
C GLN A 657 9.49 8.02 2.12
N ALA A 658 8.83 7.25 1.25
CA ALA A 658 9.43 6.90 -0.04
C ALA A 658 9.76 8.14 -0.85
N ALA A 659 9.01 9.22 -0.67
CA ALA A 659 9.27 10.51 -1.32
C ALA A 659 10.01 11.47 -0.40
N SER A 660 9.58 11.61 0.85
CA SER A 660 10.15 12.62 1.75
C SER A 660 11.62 12.37 2.04
N CYS A 661 12.06 11.11 2.07
CA CYS A 661 13.49 10.83 2.30
C CYS A 661 14.35 11.35 1.15
N GLN A 662 13.86 11.25 -0.07
CA GLN A 662 14.56 11.81 -1.23
C GLN A 662 14.62 13.33 -1.12
N LYS A 663 13.52 13.96 -0.72
CA LYS A 663 13.47 15.43 -0.57
C LYS A 663 14.45 15.89 0.51
N VAL A 664 14.46 15.20 1.64
CA VAL A 664 15.36 15.54 2.75
C VAL A 664 16.83 15.46 2.30
N LEU A 665 17.15 14.57 1.36
CA LEU A 665 18.49 14.43 0.80
C LEU A 665 18.76 15.35 -0.39
N GLY A 666 17.88 16.30 -0.66
CA GLY A 666 18.07 17.27 -1.72
C GLY A 666 17.44 16.92 -3.05
N GLY A 667 16.56 15.94 -3.07
CA GLY A 667 15.88 15.55 -4.31
C GLY A 667 14.89 16.59 -4.78
N TRP A 668 14.85 16.85 -6.10
CA TRP A 668 13.91 17.77 -6.70
C TRP A 668 12.92 17.07 -7.63
N ALA A 669 13.21 15.84 -8.03
CA ALA A 669 12.40 15.18 -9.05
C ALA A 669 12.60 13.68 -9.02
N ASN A 670 11.63 12.97 -9.58
CA ASN A 670 11.81 11.62 -10.11
C ASN A 670 11.61 11.69 -11.62
N ILE A 671 12.27 10.79 -12.34
CA ILE A 671 12.04 10.60 -13.76
C ILE A 671 11.65 9.14 -13.95
N ALA A 672 10.50 8.88 -14.55
CA ALA A 672 9.97 7.51 -14.67
C ALA A 672 9.27 7.32 -16.00
N ASN A 673 9.20 6.08 -16.47
CA ASN A 673 8.34 5.79 -17.63
C ASN A 673 6.87 5.84 -17.23
N GLU A 674 6.55 5.42 -16.02
CA GLU A 674 5.22 5.62 -15.43
C GLU A 674 5.34 5.46 -13.91
N TYR A 675 4.32 5.91 -13.19
CA TYR A 675 4.29 5.75 -11.73
C TYR A 675 3.35 4.59 -11.39
N ALA A 676 3.80 3.73 -10.48
CA ALA A 676 3.06 2.51 -10.18
C ALA A 676 1.72 2.79 -9.53
N THR A 677 1.66 3.82 -8.66
CA THR A 677 0.43 4.16 -7.94
C THR A 677 0.21 5.66 -7.95
N LYS A 678 -1.06 6.05 -7.86
CA LYS A 678 -1.43 7.46 -7.68
C LYS A 678 -0.84 7.99 -6.36
N ARG A 679 -0.83 7.17 -5.32
CA ARG A 679 -0.39 7.64 -4.01
C ARG A 679 1.09 7.98 -3.97
N TYR A 680 1.95 7.24 -4.69
CA TYR A 680 3.37 7.61 -4.73
C TYR A 680 3.57 8.92 -5.49
N ARG A 681 2.86 9.07 -6.60
CA ARG A 681 2.90 10.33 -7.34
C ARG A 681 2.44 11.49 -6.47
N SER A 682 1.34 11.31 -5.72
CA SER A 682 0.85 12.33 -4.81
C SER A 682 1.87 12.67 -3.72
N ASN A 683 2.57 11.66 -3.21
CA ASN A 683 3.60 11.89 -2.20
C ASN A 683 4.74 12.72 -2.75
N LEU A 684 5.18 12.45 -3.97
CA LEU A 684 6.22 13.27 -4.60
C LEU A 684 5.77 14.73 -4.66
N ILE A 685 4.56 14.97 -5.16
CA ILE A 685 4.02 16.32 -5.30
C ILE A 685 3.93 17.01 -3.94
N ASN A 686 3.42 16.32 -2.95
CA ASN A 686 3.23 16.92 -1.61
C ASN A 686 4.55 17.25 -0.93
N TRP A 687 5.62 16.56 -1.30
CA TRP A 687 6.96 16.89 -0.81
C TRP A 687 7.72 17.80 -1.77
N GLY A 688 7.00 18.36 -2.75
CA GLY A 688 7.56 19.38 -3.65
C GLY A 688 8.48 18.83 -4.71
N MET A 689 8.36 17.55 -5.02
CA MET A 689 9.20 16.92 -6.04
C MET A 689 8.40 16.79 -7.34
N LEU A 690 9.10 17.02 -8.45
CA LEU A 690 8.49 16.98 -9.78
C LEU A 690 8.39 15.53 -10.27
N PRO A 691 7.18 15.05 -10.57
CA PRO A 691 7.00 13.66 -11.02
C PRO A 691 7.08 13.56 -12.54
N PHE A 692 8.30 13.73 -13.08
CA PHE A 692 8.50 13.71 -14.52
C PHE A 692 8.30 12.33 -15.12
N ILE A 693 7.81 12.30 -16.35
CA ILE A 693 7.66 11.11 -17.17
C ILE A 693 8.55 11.24 -18.40
N ILE A 694 9.19 10.13 -18.77
CA ILE A 694 9.97 10.06 -20.01
C ILE A 694 9.49 8.83 -20.79
N ASP A 695 9.41 8.94 -22.10
CA ASP A 695 8.96 7.86 -22.96
C ASP A 695 9.89 6.66 -22.85
N LYS A 696 9.35 5.46 -22.98
CA LYS A 696 10.14 4.23 -22.95
C LYS A 696 11.12 4.23 -24.13
N GLY A 697 12.25 3.59 -23.90
CA GLY A 697 13.31 3.51 -24.92
C GLY A 697 14.64 3.85 -24.31
N GLU A 698 15.59 4.15 -25.18
CA GLU A 698 16.95 4.51 -24.76
C GLU A 698 16.93 5.87 -24.05
N LEU A 699 17.53 5.92 -22.87
CA LEU A 699 17.58 7.16 -22.09
C LEU A 699 18.65 8.10 -22.65
N PRO A 700 18.36 9.41 -22.66
CA PRO A 700 19.39 10.39 -23.08
C PRO A 700 20.46 10.64 -22.03
N PHE A 701 20.28 10.13 -20.82
CA PHE A 701 21.19 10.34 -19.69
C PHE A 701 21.51 9.02 -19.01
N GLU A 702 22.50 9.07 -18.14
CA GLU A 702 22.85 7.93 -17.28
C GLU A 702 23.22 8.43 -15.90
N ASN A 703 23.37 7.50 -14.95
CA ASN A 703 23.74 7.83 -13.59
C ASN A 703 25.01 8.69 -13.58
N GLY A 704 24.96 9.80 -12.86
CA GLY A 704 26.07 10.75 -12.80
C GLY A 704 25.92 11.96 -13.71
N ASP A 705 25.00 11.93 -14.66
CA ASP A 705 24.79 13.05 -15.58
C ASP A 705 24.05 14.20 -14.90
N TYR A 706 24.34 15.42 -15.39
CA TYR A 706 23.65 16.63 -14.94
C TYR A 706 22.61 17.05 -15.96
N ILE A 707 21.40 17.28 -15.50
CA ILE A 707 20.29 17.73 -16.34
C ILE A 707 19.93 19.16 -15.96
N PHE A 708 19.88 20.05 -16.95
CA PHE A 708 19.47 21.43 -16.76
C PHE A 708 18.05 21.59 -17.26
N ILE A 709 17.18 22.16 -16.42
CA ILE A 709 15.77 22.42 -16.76
C ILE A 709 15.53 23.92 -16.64
N PRO A 710 15.59 24.65 -17.77
CA PRO A 710 15.38 26.10 -17.71
C PRO A 710 13.91 26.44 -17.46
N GLU A 711 13.70 27.54 -16.74
CA GLU A 711 12.39 28.15 -16.56
C GLU A 711 11.33 27.17 -16.03
N ILE A 712 11.75 26.28 -15.14
CA ILE A 712 10.82 25.29 -14.58
C ILE A 712 9.70 25.96 -13.75
N GLN A 713 10.04 27.03 -13.04
CA GLN A 713 9.04 27.73 -12.24
C GLN A 713 7.92 28.29 -13.14
N ASP A 714 8.30 28.92 -14.26
CA ASP A 714 7.31 29.43 -15.22
C ASP A 714 6.52 28.30 -15.86
N ALA A 715 7.17 27.18 -16.16
CA ALA A 715 6.49 26.04 -16.76
C ALA A 715 5.38 25.52 -15.83
N ILE A 716 5.66 25.44 -14.53
CA ILE A 716 4.66 24.99 -13.57
C ILE A 716 3.50 26.01 -13.47
N LYS A 717 3.85 27.29 -13.40
CA LYS A 717 2.83 28.35 -13.32
C LYS A 717 1.92 28.34 -14.54
N ASN A 718 2.47 28.09 -15.71
CA ASN A 718 1.75 28.19 -16.98
C ASN A 718 1.20 26.87 -17.47
N LYS A 719 1.20 25.83 -16.62
CA LYS A 719 0.57 24.54 -16.91
C LYS A 719 1.16 23.84 -18.13
N VAL A 720 2.48 24.02 -18.34
CA VAL A 720 3.18 23.39 -19.46
C VAL A 720 3.34 21.90 -19.15
N SER A 721 2.96 21.04 -20.10
CA SER A 721 3.02 19.60 -19.89
C SER A 721 4.25 18.95 -20.50
N THR A 722 4.91 19.59 -21.43
CA THR A 722 6.13 19.08 -22.05
C THR A 722 7.28 20.03 -21.67
N ILE A 723 8.26 19.50 -20.97
CA ILE A 723 9.34 20.30 -20.35
C ILE A 723 10.63 20.04 -21.10
N LYS A 724 11.24 21.11 -21.61
CA LYS A 724 12.55 21.01 -22.27
C LYS A 724 13.64 20.82 -21.22
N ALA A 725 14.57 19.91 -21.48
CA ALA A 725 15.68 19.61 -20.58
C ALA A 725 16.93 19.35 -21.40
N PHE A 726 18.09 19.52 -20.75
CA PHE A 726 19.39 19.35 -21.41
C PHE A 726 20.32 18.50 -20.55
N VAL A 727 20.99 17.53 -21.17
CA VAL A 727 22.08 16.81 -20.48
C VAL A 727 23.36 17.65 -20.67
N VAL A 728 23.73 18.39 -19.62
CA VAL A 728 24.78 19.40 -19.74
C VAL A 728 26.13 18.81 -20.11
N ASN A 729 26.52 17.73 -19.43
CA ASN A 729 27.82 17.10 -19.66
C ASN A 729 27.85 16.23 -20.92
N LYS A 730 26.77 16.23 -21.70
CA LYS A 730 26.72 15.62 -23.05
C LYS A 730 26.38 16.69 -24.07
N ASP A 731 27.17 17.78 -24.02
CA ASP A 731 27.07 18.90 -24.94
C ASP A 731 25.68 19.51 -25.01
N MET A 732 25.03 19.67 -23.87
CA MET A 732 23.71 20.26 -23.79
C MET A 732 22.71 19.50 -24.71
N LYS A 733 22.80 18.19 -24.69
CA LYS A 733 21.88 17.36 -25.48
C LYS A 733 20.46 17.58 -25.01
N GLU A 734 19.62 18.06 -25.93
CA GLU A 734 18.23 18.39 -25.62
C GLU A 734 17.35 17.15 -25.59
N PHE A 735 16.40 17.10 -24.67
CA PHE A 735 15.38 16.07 -24.61
C PHE A 735 14.15 16.62 -23.89
N GLU A 736 13.07 15.86 -23.90
CA GLU A 736 11.80 16.29 -23.31
C GLU A 736 11.40 15.41 -22.13
N LEU A 737 10.91 16.08 -21.10
CA LEU A 737 10.27 15.44 -19.95
C LEU A 737 8.79 15.86 -19.98
N LYS A 738 7.92 14.98 -19.46
CA LYS A 738 6.49 15.26 -19.44
C LYS A 738 5.99 15.33 -18.00
N LEU A 739 4.96 16.16 -17.80
CA LEU A 739 4.24 16.22 -16.54
C LEU A 739 2.77 15.97 -16.84
N ASP A 740 2.19 14.95 -16.20
CA ASP A 740 0.74 14.75 -16.27
C ASP A 740 0.05 15.90 -15.54
N GLU A 741 -1.22 16.09 -15.83
CA GLU A 741 -2.01 17.18 -15.29
C GLU A 741 -1.86 17.30 -13.78
N LEU A 742 -1.63 18.52 -13.31
CA LEU A 742 -1.58 18.86 -11.89
C LEU A 742 -2.79 19.71 -11.55
N THR A 743 -3.35 19.52 -10.37
CA THR A 743 -4.38 20.42 -9.88
C THR A 743 -3.73 21.78 -9.53
N ASP A 744 -4.55 22.81 -9.38
CA ASP A 744 -4.03 24.13 -8.98
C ASP A 744 -3.32 24.07 -7.63
N ASP A 745 -3.88 23.32 -6.67
CA ASP A 745 -3.25 23.17 -5.36
C ASP A 745 -1.91 22.43 -5.48
N GLU A 746 -1.86 21.37 -6.31
CA GLU A 746 -0.62 20.64 -6.53
C GLU A 746 0.47 21.52 -7.12
N ARG A 747 0.12 22.36 -8.09
CA ARG A 747 1.08 23.29 -8.67
C ARG A 747 1.63 24.25 -7.60
N GLN A 748 0.75 24.78 -6.77
CA GLN A 748 1.19 25.72 -5.75
C GLN A 748 2.06 25.05 -4.69
N ILE A 749 1.76 23.80 -4.34
CA ILE A 749 2.58 23.05 -3.39
C ILE A 749 4.01 22.89 -3.95
N ILE A 750 4.11 22.52 -5.22
CA ILE A 750 5.43 22.39 -5.87
C ILE A 750 6.16 23.72 -5.87
N LEU A 751 5.47 24.80 -6.25
CA LEU A 751 6.08 26.15 -6.28
C LEU A 751 6.56 26.59 -4.90
N ASP A 752 5.80 26.29 -3.86
CA ASP A 752 6.15 26.69 -2.49
C ASP A 752 7.25 25.82 -1.88
N GLY A 753 7.54 24.69 -2.47
CA GLY A 753 8.61 23.81 -2.03
C GLY A 753 8.16 22.53 -1.36
N CYS A 754 7.05 22.57 -0.66
CA CYS A 754 6.43 21.38 -0.07
C CYS A 754 5.11 21.77 0.59
N LEU A 755 4.37 20.78 1.06
CA LEU A 755 3.06 20.98 1.65
C LEU A 755 3.13 21.84 2.92
N ILE A 756 4.17 21.68 3.73
CA ILE A 756 4.32 22.47 4.96
C ILE A 756 4.43 23.96 4.61
N ASN A 757 5.28 24.30 3.65
CA ASN A 757 5.43 25.68 3.19
C ASN A 757 4.12 26.22 2.63
N TYR A 758 3.44 25.40 1.84
CA TYR A 758 2.17 25.78 1.23
C TYR A 758 1.15 26.20 2.30
N TYR A 759 1.01 25.39 3.35
CA TYR A 759 0.05 25.72 4.41
C TYR A 759 0.48 26.91 5.24
N ARG A 760 1.80 27.05 5.46
CA ARG A 760 2.31 28.18 6.21
C ARG A 760 2.02 29.50 5.51
N GLU A 761 2.10 29.50 4.18
CA GLU A 761 1.95 30.74 3.41
C GLU A 761 0.53 31.00 2.93
N ASN A 762 -0.33 30.00 2.95
CA ASN A 762 -1.71 30.12 2.45
C ASN A 762 -2.74 29.82 3.53
N LYS A 763 -2.58 30.39 4.71
CA LYS A 763 -3.52 30.22 5.83
C LYS A 763 -4.86 30.87 5.53
#